data_d4375110fbaaa655ac384e59fd966556
#
_entry.id   d4375110fbaaa655ac384e59fd966556
#
_cell.length_a   1.000
_cell.length_b   1.000
_cell.length_c   1.000
_cell.angle_alpha   90.00
_cell.angle_beta   90.00
_cell.angle_gamma   90.00
#
_symmetry.space_group_name_H-M   'P 1'
#
loop_
_entity.id
_entity.type
_entity.pdbx_description
1 polymer ?
#
loop_
_entity_poly.entity_id
_entity_poly.type
_entity_poly.pdbx_seq_one_letter_code
_entity_poly.pdbx_strand_id
1 'polypeptide(L)'
;MISHAAAPLAELSLPVTGMTCASCVARIERFLARADGVEEAAVNLATERATVRFHPDRIDRSGIVAAIEAAGYEVAAQTSSGEPVAEETERARDAERRALLRDALLATGIGLAMMAVSMWPGGVPWPMQRVNVWMLAPATVVQFVFGRRFLAAAARGLRHGELTMDTLVSLGTLAAYGYSLAITLIGSADPTYFDSAAVIIGLVLLGRWLEARAKSQAAGAIRALLRLRPTTARVLRDGREADLPIDQLRAGDLLRVRPGERVPADGSIVEGASALDESMLTGESLPVDKRAGDRVTGGTMNASGSFVMRAERVGSDTTLAQIARMVEEAQGSKAPIQRVVDQVTARFVPVVVLVAAGAFGFWLLLGPEPRLPAALTAAVAVLIIACPCAMGLATPTAIMVGAARGAEAGILVRSGAALEQAQRITAVILDKTGTITSGQPSVVSLRPLAGTTELELLRLAAAAERGSEHPLAEAIVRLAAGRGIELPPATNFLSVAGGGVQATVDGRRIVVGSERLLIEQGVSVDQIEVEDGQTGVLVVADGVSIGTLGIADHVKPEAAEAVRRLHAASLEVWMLTGDRMAVAEAIGAEVGIAPDRILAEVRPDEKSAKVKELQARGAVVAMVGDGINDAPALAQSDLGVAIGTGADVAVEASEITLVGDDLRAVPAAIQLSRATMRTIRQNLAWAFGYNLLLIPVAAGVLFPLTGWLLSPALAAGAMALSSVSVVTNSLRLRRFRAS
;
A
#
# COMPACT_ATOMS: atom_id res chain seq x y z
N MET A 1 23.55 -24.99 -29.26
CA MET A 1 22.65 -23.82 -29.13
C MET A 1 22.62 -23.50 -27.63
N ILE A 2 23.36 -22.47 -27.25
CA ILE A 2 23.39 -22.00 -25.86
C ILE A 2 22.11 -21.20 -25.69
N SER A 3 21.18 -21.70 -24.90
CA SER A 3 20.00 -20.96 -24.44
C SER A 3 20.49 -19.75 -23.65
N HIS A 4 20.38 -18.54 -24.23
CA HIS A 4 20.48 -17.31 -23.45
C HIS A 4 19.27 -17.31 -22.49
N ALA A 5 19.51 -17.58 -21.22
CA ALA A 5 18.56 -17.23 -20.18
C ALA A 5 18.32 -15.72 -20.30
N ALA A 6 17.07 -15.32 -20.53
CA ALA A 6 16.70 -13.90 -20.57
C ALA A 6 17.14 -13.26 -19.25
N ALA A 7 17.80 -12.11 -19.33
CA ALA A 7 18.18 -11.37 -18.13
C ALA A 7 16.94 -11.07 -17.30
N PRO A 8 17.02 -11.09 -15.96
CA PRO A 8 15.88 -10.78 -15.10
C PRO A 8 15.37 -9.38 -15.43
N LEU A 9 14.03 -9.23 -15.43
CA LEU A 9 13.37 -7.95 -15.65
C LEU A 9 13.82 -6.93 -14.60
N ALA A 10 14.21 -5.76 -15.04
CA ALA A 10 14.51 -4.63 -14.18
C ALA A 10 13.26 -3.77 -13.97
N GLU A 11 13.14 -3.14 -12.80
CA GLU A 11 12.08 -2.18 -12.50
C GLU A 11 12.68 -0.80 -12.25
N LEU A 12 12.05 0.23 -12.84
CA LEU A 12 12.47 1.61 -12.72
C LEU A 12 11.26 2.51 -12.44
N SER A 13 11.32 3.32 -11.38
CA SER A 13 10.28 4.29 -11.05
C SER A 13 10.82 5.72 -11.23
N LEU A 14 10.17 6.48 -12.14
CA LEU A 14 10.59 7.82 -12.54
C LEU A 14 9.53 8.88 -12.16
N PRO A 15 9.90 10.03 -11.60
CA PRO A 15 8.98 11.14 -11.37
C PRO A 15 8.67 11.83 -12.69
N VAL A 16 7.39 11.96 -13.02
CA VAL A 16 6.88 12.56 -14.26
C VAL A 16 6.10 13.82 -13.95
N THR A 17 6.48 14.95 -14.54
CA THR A 17 5.82 16.24 -14.33
C THR A 17 4.87 16.59 -15.47
N GLY A 18 3.86 17.43 -15.19
CA GLY A 18 2.92 17.93 -16.18
C GLY A 18 1.68 17.06 -16.42
N MET A 19 1.49 15.99 -15.68
CA MET A 19 0.26 15.17 -15.71
C MET A 19 -0.89 15.87 -15.00
N THR A 20 -2.06 15.91 -15.63
CA THR A 20 -3.24 16.61 -15.08
C THR A 20 -4.50 15.77 -15.01
N CYS A 21 -4.56 14.64 -15.72
CA CYS A 21 -5.77 13.80 -15.78
C CYS A 21 -5.44 12.36 -16.22
N ALA A 22 -6.43 11.48 -16.12
CA ALA A 22 -6.31 10.08 -16.53
C ALA A 22 -5.88 9.88 -18.01
N SER A 23 -6.29 10.80 -18.90
CA SER A 23 -5.86 10.76 -20.31
C SER A 23 -4.35 10.98 -20.46
N CYS A 24 -3.74 11.83 -19.61
CA CYS A 24 -2.28 12.01 -19.58
C CYS A 24 -1.57 10.71 -19.21
N VAL A 25 -2.09 10.02 -18.20
CA VAL A 25 -1.58 8.72 -17.72
C VAL A 25 -1.64 7.69 -18.85
N ALA A 26 -2.82 7.51 -19.46
CA ALA A 26 -3.01 6.56 -20.57
C ALA A 26 -2.09 6.83 -21.76
N ARG A 27 -1.75 8.11 -21.99
CA ARG A 27 -0.80 8.50 -23.05
C ARG A 27 0.60 8.02 -22.72
N ILE A 28 1.12 8.33 -21.55
CA ILE A 28 2.47 7.93 -21.15
C ILE A 28 2.60 6.41 -21.20
N GLU A 29 1.63 5.68 -20.65
CA GLU A 29 1.61 4.22 -20.68
C GLU A 29 1.62 3.66 -22.12
N ARG A 30 0.87 4.28 -23.02
CA ARG A 30 0.84 3.87 -24.44
C ARG A 30 2.19 4.10 -25.14
N PHE A 31 2.88 5.19 -24.85
CA PHE A 31 4.21 5.47 -25.41
C PHE A 31 5.25 4.52 -24.84
N LEU A 32 5.20 4.27 -23.53
CA LEU A 32 6.08 3.30 -22.87
C LEU A 32 5.85 1.87 -23.37
N ALA A 33 4.59 1.45 -23.51
CA ALA A 33 4.25 0.11 -24.03
C ALA A 33 4.65 -0.11 -25.50
N ARG A 34 4.94 0.95 -26.27
CA ARG A 34 5.46 0.86 -27.64
C ARG A 34 6.97 0.83 -27.72
N ALA A 35 7.66 1.16 -26.64
CA ALA A 35 9.11 1.13 -26.59
C ALA A 35 9.58 -0.33 -26.52
N ASP A 36 10.47 -0.72 -27.44
CA ASP A 36 11.01 -2.09 -27.48
C ASP A 36 11.82 -2.36 -26.19
N GLY A 37 11.54 -3.49 -25.55
CA GLY A 37 12.16 -3.86 -24.28
C GLY A 37 11.34 -3.48 -23.04
N VAL A 38 10.23 -2.74 -23.14
CA VAL A 38 9.29 -2.49 -22.05
C VAL A 38 8.25 -3.60 -22.02
N GLU A 39 8.13 -4.30 -20.88
CA GLU A 39 7.13 -5.34 -20.68
C GLU A 39 5.86 -4.81 -20.03
N GLU A 40 6.00 -3.99 -19.00
CA GLU A 40 4.88 -3.38 -18.31
C GLU A 40 5.21 -1.94 -17.91
N ALA A 41 4.24 -1.05 -18.07
CA ALA A 41 4.34 0.32 -17.63
C ALA A 41 3.06 0.72 -16.88
N ALA A 42 3.22 1.20 -15.66
CA ALA A 42 2.15 1.73 -14.82
C ALA A 42 2.47 3.18 -14.45
N VAL A 43 1.54 4.08 -14.75
CA VAL A 43 1.69 5.50 -14.42
C VAL A 43 0.63 5.90 -13.42
N ASN A 44 1.03 6.48 -12.30
CA ASN A 44 0.13 6.90 -11.24
C ASN A 44 0.01 8.43 -11.20
N LEU A 45 -1.20 8.93 -11.43
CA LEU A 45 -1.48 10.37 -11.41
C LEU A 45 -1.34 11.00 -10.02
N ALA A 46 -1.59 10.25 -8.96
CA ALA A 46 -1.59 10.79 -7.59
C ALA A 46 -0.17 10.94 -7.03
N THR A 47 0.71 10.00 -7.34
CA THR A 47 2.13 10.04 -6.96
C THR A 47 3.00 10.76 -7.98
N GLU A 48 2.47 11.01 -9.18
CA GLU A 48 3.19 11.59 -10.33
C GLU A 48 4.44 10.78 -10.73
N ARG A 49 4.31 9.43 -10.67
CA ARG A 49 5.40 8.50 -11.00
C ARG A 49 4.99 7.54 -12.11
N ALA A 50 5.96 7.18 -12.95
CA ALA A 50 5.89 6.10 -13.92
C ALA A 50 6.77 4.95 -13.43
N THR A 51 6.20 3.79 -13.21
CA THR A 51 6.91 2.55 -12.88
C THR A 51 6.94 1.67 -14.11
N VAL A 52 8.12 1.27 -14.55
CA VAL A 52 8.35 0.55 -15.81
C VAL A 52 9.15 -0.71 -15.51
N ARG A 53 8.62 -1.87 -15.92
CA ARG A 53 9.33 -3.16 -15.94
C ARG A 53 9.85 -3.41 -17.34
N PHE A 54 11.14 -3.64 -17.47
CA PHE A 54 11.81 -3.67 -18.77
C PHE A 54 12.98 -4.65 -18.83
N HIS A 55 13.38 -5.01 -20.01
CA HIS A 55 14.57 -5.82 -20.28
C HIS A 55 15.80 -4.90 -20.41
N PRO A 56 16.74 -4.93 -19.45
CA PRO A 56 17.89 -4.00 -19.42
C PRO A 56 18.88 -4.21 -20.59
N ASP A 57 18.80 -5.34 -21.26
CA ASP A 57 19.55 -5.66 -22.47
C ASP A 57 18.97 -5.01 -23.75
N ARG A 58 17.71 -4.53 -23.73
CA ARG A 58 17.02 -3.93 -24.87
C ARG A 58 16.79 -2.43 -24.73
N ILE A 59 16.48 -1.97 -23.53
CA ILE A 59 16.23 -0.56 -23.26
C ILE A 59 16.87 -0.18 -21.94
N ASP A 60 17.46 1.02 -21.91
CA ASP A 60 18.04 1.59 -20.70
C ASP A 60 17.16 2.74 -20.14
N ARG A 61 17.60 3.33 -19.04
CA ARG A 61 16.91 4.48 -18.42
C ARG A 61 16.72 5.64 -19.40
N SER A 62 17.69 5.89 -20.28
CA SER A 62 17.64 7.01 -21.23
C SER A 62 16.56 6.79 -22.29
N GLY A 63 16.38 5.56 -22.76
CA GLY A 63 15.32 5.18 -23.67
C GLY A 63 13.92 5.31 -23.04
N ILE A 64 13.77 4.93 -21.76
CA ILE A 64 12.51 5.10 -21.03
C ILE A 64 12.17 6.59 -20.85
N VAL A 65 13.15 7.42 -20.48
CA VAL A 65 12.98 8.88 -20.37
C VAL A 65 12.58 9.47 -21.72
N ALA A 66 13.26 9.10 -22.82
CA ALA A 66 12.93 9.57 -24.15
C ALA A 66 11.49 9.19 -24.59
N ALA A 67 11.00 8.01 -24.20
CA ALA A 67 9.61 7.60 -24.46
C ALA A 67 8.59 8.47 -23.71
N ILE A 68 8.89 8.86 -22.45
CA ILE A 68 8.06 9.77 -21.66
C ILE A 68 8.07 11.19 -22.25
N GLU A 69 9.25 11.67 -22.68
CA GLU A 69 9.39 12.98 -23.32
C GLU A 69 8.69 13.03 -24.67
N ALA A 70 8.75 11.95 -25.47
CA ALA A 70 8.01 11.82 -26.72
C ALA A 70 6.49 11.86 -26.50
N ALA A 71 5.99 11.41 -25.34
CA ALA A 71 4.60 11.57 -24.93
C ALA A 71 4.25 13.02 -24.54
N GLY A 72 5.22 13.94 -24.49
CA GLY A 72 5.05 15.36 -24.17
C GLY A 72 5.09 15.69 -22.67
N TYR A 73 5.77 14.88 -21.87
CA TYR A 73 5.94 15.07 -20.42
C TYR A 73 7.42 15.10 -20.06
N GLU A 74 7.73 15.70 -18.91
CA GLU A 74 9.12 15.85 -18.47
C GLU A 74 9.38 14.89 -17.30
N VAL A 75 10.59 14.32 -17.27
CA VAL A 75 11.08 13.52 -16.14
C VAL A 75 12.00 14.41 -15.30
N ALA A 76 11.69 14.57 -14.01
CA ALA A 76 12.52 15.34 -13.13
C ALA A 76 13.92 14.72 -13.00
N ALA A 77 14.96 15.53 -13.12
CA ALA A 77 16.35 15.07 -13.02
C ALA A 77 16.62 14.48 -11.63
N GLN A 78 17.06 13.24 -11.58
CA GLN A 78 17.65 12.67 -10.37
C GLN A 78 19.14 12.95 -10.38
N THR A 79 19.64 13.68 -9.41
CA THR A 79 21.08 13.75 -9.15
C THR A 79 21.55 12.41 -8.58
N SER A 80 22.71 11.97 -9.01
CA SER A 80 23.33 10.67 -8.71
C SER A 80 23.80 10.48 -7.25
N SER A 81 23.48 11.40 -6.36
CA SER A 81 23.74 11.34 -4.94
C SER A 81 22.43 11.35 -4.18
N GLY A 82 22.11 10.25 -3.50
CA GLY A 82 20.82 9.90 -2.86
C GLY A 82 20.32 10.81 -1.74
N GLU A 83 20.57 12.10 -1.78
CA GLU A 83 20.04 13.16 -0.90
C GLU A 83 19.94 14.47 -1.70
N PRO A 84 19.31 15.38 -1.31
CA PRO A 84 18.10 15.98 -0.80
C PRO A 84 16.99 16.21 -1.84
N VAL A 85 16.87 15.37 -2.85
CA VAL A 85 15.87 15.48 -3.95
C VAL A 85 14.43 15.48 -3.41
N ALA A 86 14.18 14.82 -2.30
CA ALA A 86 12.86 14.80 -1.67
C ALA A 86 12.46 16.18 -1.15
N GLU A 87 13.39 16.92 -0.52
CA GLU A 87 13.11 18.28 -0.02
C GLU A 87 12.97 19.31 -1.14
N GLU A 88 13.82 19.25 -2.17
CA GLU A 88 13.72 20.17 -3.31
C GLU A 88 12.44 19.92 -4.11
N THR A 89 12.09 18.66 -4.34
CA THR A 89 10.83 18.29 -4.99
C THR A 89 9.62 18.74 -4.16
N GLU A 90 9.70 18.64 -2.84
CA GLU A 90 8.63 19.09 -1.94
C GLU A 90 8.52 20.61 -1.93
N ARG A 91 9.64 21.33 -1.88
CA ARG A 91 9.67 22.80 -1.99
C ARG A 91 9.09 23.27 -3.32
N ALA A 92 9.42 22.59 -4.42
CA ALA A 92 8.85 22.88 -5.75
C ALA A 92 7.34 22.65 -5.78
N ARG A 93 6.84 21.53 -5.22
CA ARG A 93 5.40 21.23 -5.10
C ARG A 93 4.68 22.26 -4.21
N ASP A 94 5.29 22.66 -3.11
CA ASP A 94 4.73 23.68 -2.22
C ASP A 94 4.70 25.07 -2.88
N ALA A 95 5.70 25.39 -3.68
CA ALA A 95 5.72 26.62 -4.48
C ALA A 95 4.62 26.60 -5.56
N GLU A 96 4.48 25.48 -6.26
CA GLU A 96 3.41 25.30 -7.25
C GLU A 96 2.02 25.39 -6.62
N ARG A 97 1.80 24.77 -5.47
CA ARG A 97 0.53 24.83 -4.72
C ARG A 97 0.20 26.25 -4.28
N ARG A 98 1.19 27.03 -3.81
CA ARG A 98 1.01 28.44 -3.47
C ARG A 98 0.71 29.29 -4.70
N ALA A 99 1.36 29.00 -5.83
CA ALA A 99 1.09 29.68 -7.09
C ALA A 99 -0.34 29.38 -7.60
N LEU A 100 -0.77 28.12 -7.53
CA LEU A 100 -2.13 27.71 -7.88
C LEU A 100 -3.19 28.44 -7.04
N LEU A 101 -2.99 28.55 -5.72
CA LEU A 101 -3.92 29.27 -4.83
C LEU A 101 -3.96 30.75 -5.17
N ARG A 102 -2.81 31.39 -5.33
CA ARG A 102 -2.72 32.80 -5.70
C ARG A 102 -3.46 33.05 -7.03
N ASP A 103 -3.15 32.25 -8.05
CA ASP A 103 -3.74 32.38 -9.39
C ASP A 103 -5.25 32.14 -9.35
N ALA A 104 -5.72 31.14 -8.56
CA ALA A 104 -7.14 30.87 -8.34
C ALA A 104 -7.86 32.04 -7.66
N LEU A 105 -7.31 32.58 -6.58
CA LEU A 105 -7.90 33.70 -5.84
C LEU A 105 -7.96 34.98 -6.69
N LEU A 106 -6.90 35.28 -7.44
CA LEU A 106 -6.86 36.45 -8.33
C LEU A 106 -7.85 36.29 -9.47
N ALA A 107 -7.87 35.13 -10.17
CA ALA A 107 -8.79 34.89 -11.28
C ALA A 107 -10.27 34.92 -10.82
N THR A 108 -10.55 34.25 -9.68
CA THR A 108 -11.90 34.25 -9.09
C THR A 108 -12.31 35.67 -8.63
N GLY A 109 -11.43 36.40 -7.96
CA GLY A 109 -11.68 37.76 -7.50
C GLY A 109 -11.97 38.72 -8.67
N ILE A 110 -11.15 38.67 -9.74
CA ILE A 110 -11.38 39.42 -10.95
C ILE A 110 -12.74 39.03 -11.59
N GLY A 111 -13.03 37.74 -11.74
CA GLY A 111 -14.28 37.25 -12.31
C GLY A 111 -15.52 37.68 -11.52
N LEU A 112 -15.47 37.57 -10.18
CA LEU A 112 -16.56 38.02 -9.31
C LEU A 112 -16.75 39.53 -9.35
N ALA A 113 -15.68 40.33 -9.42
CA ALA A 113 -15.77 41.78 -9.57
C ALA A 113 -16.43 42.16 -10.91
N MET A 114 -16.06 41.46 -11.99
CA MET A 114 -16.69 41.63 -13.31
C MET A 114 -18.17 41.26 -13.26
N MET A 115 -18.49 40.11 -12.62
CA MET A 115 -19.88 39.67 -12.45
C MET A 115 -20.71 40.65 -11.62
N ALA A 116 -20.15 41.20 -10.55
CA ALA A 116 -20.82 42.23 -9.76
C ALA A 116 -21.13 43.49 -10.57
N VAL A 117 -20.25 43.88 -11.49
CA VAL A 117 -20.48 45.02 -12.40
C VAL A 117 -21.57 44.68 -13.44
N SER A 118 -21.55 43.47 -14.02
CA SER A 118 -22.56 43.07 -15.02
C SER A 118 -23.96 42.86 -14.44
N MET A 119 -24.06 42.48 -13.16
CA MET A 119 -25.31 42.20 -12.44
C MET A 119 -25.75 43.34 -11.50
N TRP A 120 -25.20 44.54 -11.62
CA TRP A 120 -25.47 45.65 -10.68
C TRP A 120 -26.97 46.01 -10.62
N PRO A 121 -27.61 45.98 -9.44
CA PRO A 121 -29.00 46.32 -9.26
C PRO A 121 -29.26 47.81 -9.63
N GLY A 122 -30.10 48.04 -10.62
CA GLY A 122 -30.39 49.37 -11.10
C GLY A 122 -29.57 49.83 -12.31
N GLY A 123 -28.70 48.96 -12.84
CA GLY A 123 -27.84 49.24 -13.99
C GLY A 123 -26.60 50.05 -13.63
N VAL A 124 -25.57 49.93 -14.44
CA VAL A 124 -24.37 50.78 -14.33
C VAL A 124 -24.69 52.13 -15.00
N PRO A 125 -24.16 53.25 -14.48
CA PRO A 125 -24.44 54.59 -15.04
C PRO A 125 -23.79 54.82 -16.42
N TRP A 126 -23.24 53.76 -17.03
CA TRP A 126 -22.56 53.81 -18.33
C TRP A 126 -23.25 52.91 -19.34
N PRO A 127 -23.23 53.28 -20.67
CA PRO A 127 -23.70 52.40 -21.72
C PRO A 127 -23.00 51.04 -21.68
N MET A 128 -23.76 49.97 -21.88
CA MET A 128 -23.25 48.57 -21.81
C MET A 128 -22.06 48.34 -22.76
N GLN A 129 -22.02 49.01 -23.89
CA GLN A 129 -20.87 49.00 -24.80
C GLN A 129 -19.55 49.43 -24.13
N ARG A 130 -19.57 50.46 -23.28
CA ARG A 130 -18.39 50.90 -22.52
C ARG A 130 -18.02 49.90 -21.45
N VAL A 131 -19.00 49.31 -20.77
CA VAL A 131 -18.78 48.25 -19.78
C VAL A 131 -18.09 47.06 -20.44
N ASN A 132 -18.57 46.60 -21.60
CA ASN A 132 -17.94 45.50 -22.35
C ASN A 132 -16.48 45.80 -22.72
N VAL A 133 -16.16 47.04 -23.13
CA VAL A 133 -14.74 47.44 -23.41
C VAL A 133 -13.89 47.42 -22.16
N TRP A 134 -14.41 47.90 -21.01
CA TRP A 134 -13.66 47.84 -19.73
C TRP A 134 -13.42 46.40 -19.23
N MET A 135 -14.38 45.49 -19.47
CA MET A 135 -14.24 44.07 -19.10
C MET A 135 -13.23 43.32 -19.96
N LEU A 136 -12.94 43.79 -21.18
CA LEU A 136 -12.04 43.11 -22.11
C LEU A 136 -10.63 42.93 -21.55
N ALA A 137 -10.02 43.95 -20.94
CA ALA A 137 -8.65 43.88 -20.44
C ALA A 137 -8.52 42.88 -19.29
N PRO A 138 -9.29 42.90 -18.18
CA PRO A 138 -9.19 41.91 -17.13
C PRO A 138 -9.55 40.49 -17.61
N ALA A 139 -10.54 40.33 -18.52
CA ALA A 139 -10.88 39.06 -19.11
C ALA A 139 -9.71 38.46 -19.92
N THR A 140 -9.02 39.28 -20.70
CA THR A 140 -7.84 38.89 -21.48
C THR A 140 -6.70 38.39 -20.53
N VAL A 141 -6.47 39.10 -19.44
CA VAL A 141 -5.49 38.68 -18.43
C VAL A 141 -5.87 37.33 -17.83
N VAL A 142 -7.13 37.17 -17.43
CA VAL A 142 -7.58 35.89 -16.86
C VAL A 142 -7.47 34.75 -17.88
N GLN A 143 -7.92 34.97 -19.11
CA GLN A 143 -7.96 33.96 -20.16
C GLN A 143 -6.52 33.50 -20.55
N PHE A 144 -5.59 34.41 -20.77
CA PHE A 144 -4.29 34.10 -21.37
C PHE A 144 -3.13 34.07 -20.38
N VAL A 145 -3.24 34.69 -19.21
CA VAL A 145 -2.21 34.61 -18.17
C VAL A 145 -2.55 33.50 -17.17
N PHE A 146 -3.72 33.55 -16.53
CA PHE A 146 -4.11 32.52 -15.56
C PHE A 146 -4.59 31.23 -16.25
N GLY A 147 -5.27 31.32 -17.40
CA GLY A 147 -5.74 30.19 -18.21
C GLY A 147 -4.66 29.53 -19.06
N ARG A 148 -3.41 30.09 -19.14
CA ARG A 148 -2.35 29.58 -20.03
C ARG A 148 -2.06 28.08 -19.86
N ARG A 149 -2.17 27.58 -18.62
CA ARG A 149 -1.91 26.18 -18.30
C ARG A 149 -2.90 25.26 -19.02
N PHE A 150 -4.18 25.61 -19.06
CA PHE A 150 -5.22 24.85 -19.75
C PHE A 150 -5.02 24.91 -21.27
N LEU A 151 -4.75 26.10 -21.80
CA LEU A 151 -4.51 26.29 -23.24
C LEU A 151 -3.29 25.49 -23.74
N ALA A 152 -2.19 25.54 -22.99
CA ALA A 152 -0.99 24.79 -23.33
C ALA A 152 -1.21 23.27 -23.25
N ALA A 153 -1.92 22.78 -22.23
CA ALA A 153 -2.25 21.36 -22.07
C ALA A 153 -3.23 20.90 -23.17
N ALA A 154 -4.24 21.69 -23.49
CA ALA A 154 -5.19 21.43 -24.58
C ALA A 154 -4.48 21.38 -25.94
N ALA A 155 -3.58 22.31 -26.23
CA ALA A 155 -2.81 22.34 -27.48
C ALA A 155 -1.91 21.12 -27.63
N ARG A 156 -1.25 20.69 -26.55
CA ARG A 156 -0.47 19.44 -26.53
C ARG A 156 -1.35 18.22 -26.76
N GLY A 157 -2.53 18.14 -26.10
CA GLY A 157 -3.48 17.05 -26.30
C GLY A 157 -3.95 16.95 -27.75
N LEU A 158 -4.39 18.05 -28.33
CA LEU A 158 -4.88 18.10 -29.71
C LEU A 158 -3.84 17.71 -30.76
N ARG A 159 -2.56 18.09 -30.56
CA ARG A 159 -1.45 17.66 -31.45
C ARG A 159 -1.30 16.15 -31.52
N HIS A 160 -1.72 15.43 -30.48
CA HIS A 160 -1.67 13.97 -30.41
C HIS A 160 -3.03 13.31 -30.64
N GLY A 161 -4.05 14.08 -31.09
CA GLY A 161 -5.40 13.56 -31.36
C GLY A 161 -6.20 13.18 -30.12
N GLU A 162 -5.87 13.75 -28.95
CA GLU A 162 -6.54 13.43 -27.69
C GLU A 162 -7.31 14.62 -27.13
N LEU A 163 -8.54 14.33 -26.72
CA LEU A 163 -9.39 15.26 -25.99
C LEU A 163 -9.22 15.05 -24.50
N THR A 164 -8.73 16.06 -23.81
CA THR A 164 -8.49 16.05 -22.36
C THR A 164 -9.47 16.96 -21.63
N MET A 165 -9.48 16.90 -20.30
CA MET A 165 -10.20 17.86 -19.47
C MET A 165 -9.81 19.31 -19.81
N ASP A 166 -8.52 19.56 -20.03
CA ASP A 166 -8.02 20.89 -20.37
C ASP A 166 -8.57 21.38 -21.72
N THR A 167 -8.83 20.44 -22.64
CA THR A 167 -9.49 20.73 -23.93
C THR A 167 -10.93 21.23 -23.71
N LEU A 168 -11.71 20.58 -22.82
CA LEU A 168 -13.09 20.98 -22.53
C LEU A 168 -13.14 22.38 -21.89
N VAL A 169 -12.29 22.63 -20.89
CA VAL A 169 -12.21 23.93 -20.22
C VAL A 169 -11.76 25.01 -21.20
N SER A 170 -10.72 24.75 -21.98
CA SER A 170 -10.22 25.72 -22.98
C SER A 170 -11.25 26.03 -24.07
N LEU A 171 -11.93 25.00 -24.58
CA LEU A 171 -12.97 25.21 -25.61
C LEU A 171 -14.14 26.04 -25.07
N GLY A 172 -14.62 25.72 -23.86
CA GLY A 172 -15.72 26.45 -23.24
C GLY A 172 -15.36 27.89 -22.92
N THR A 173 -14.20 28.16 -22.34
CA THR A 173 -13.77 29.52 -21.98
C THR A 173 -13.37 30.35 -23.20
N LEU A 174 -12.74 29.73 -24.23
CA LEU A 174 -12.45 30.43 -25.49
C LEU A 174 -13.73 30.75 -26.29
N ALA A 175 -14.73 29.88 -26.28
CA ALA A 175 -16.01 30.15 -26.93
C ALA A 175 -16.74 31.35 -26.27
N ALA A 176 -16.77 31.37 -24.92
CA ALA A 176 -17.36 32.49 -24.16
C ALA A 176 -16.56 33.80 -24.38
N TYR A 177 -15.23 33.73 -24.32
CA TYR A 177 -14.35 34.87 -24.56
C TYR A 177 -14.49 35.40 -26.02
N GLY A 178 -14.44 34.50 -27.02
CA GLY A 178 -14.49 34.83 -28.44
C GLY A 178 -15.83 35.49 -28.83
N TYR A 179 -16.94 34.95 -28.33
CA TYR A 179 -18.25 35.58 -28.48
C TYR A 179 -18.27 37.00 -27.89
N SER A 180 -17.78 37.12 -26.64
CA SER A 180 -17.76 38.41 -25.93
C SER A 180 -16.88 39.44 -26.63
N LEU A 181 -15.73 39.01 -27.17
CA LEU A 181 -14.84 39.84 -27.96
C LEU A 181 -15.52 40.31 -29.25
N ALA A 182 -16.22 39.43 -29.98
CA ALA A 182 -16.93 39.79 -31.19
C ALA A 182 -18.04 40.85 -30.90
N ILE A 183 -18.86 40.63 -29.87
CA ILE A 183 -19.88 41.59 -29.42
C ILE A 183 -19.27 42.95 -29.06
N THR A 184 -18.14 42.95 -28.35
CA THR A 184 -17.44 44.17 -27.96
C THR A 184 -16.88 44.95 -29.17
N LEU A 185 -16.31 44.23 -30.15
CA LEU A 185 -15.75 44.85 -31.38
C LEU A 185 -16.80 45.38 -32.32
N ILE A 186 -17.97 44.74 -32.39
CA ILE A 186 -19.11 45.21 -33.17
C ILE A 186 -19.78 46.44 -32.49
N GLY A 187 -19.49 46.67 -31.21
CA GLY A 187 -20.10 47.75 -30.44
C GLY A 187 -21.54 47.48 -30.06
N SER A 188 -21.96 46.21 -29.95
CA SER A 188 -23.30 45.84 -29.49
C SER A 188 -23.46 46.06 -27.98
N ALA A 189 -24.70 46.32 -27.57
CA ALA A 189 -25.09 46.40 -26.16
C ALA A 189 -25.49 45.04 -25.57
N ASP A 190 -25.33 43.96 -26.33
CA ASP A 190 -25.68 42.61 -25.88
C ASP A 190 -24.81 42.17 -24.70
N PRO A 191 -25.31 41.26 -23.83
CA PRO A 191 -24.56 40.71 -22.71
C PRO A 191 -23.34 39.94 -23.19
N THR A 192 -22.22 40.13 -22.50
CA THR A 192 -20.99 39.38 -22.72
C THR A 192 -20.80 38.31 -21.63
N TYR A 193 -19.94 37.31 -21.88
CA TYR A 193 -19.60 36.22 -20.97
C TYR A 193 -18.15 36.31 -20.46
N PHE A 194 -17.57 37.52 -20.47
CA PHE A 194 -16.21 37.76 -19.94
C PHE A 194 -16.09 37.37 -18.48
N ASP A 195 -17.10 37.77 -17.67
CA ASP A 195 -17.20 37.42 -16.24
C ASP A 195 -17.32 35.92 -16.03
N SER A 196 -18.19 35.28 -16.79
CA SER A 196 -18.39 33.83 -16.72
C SER A 196 -17.11 33.06 -17.08
N ALA A 197 -16.40 33.42 -18.15
CA ALA A 197 -15.14 32.82 -18.53
C ALA A 197 -14.08 32.97 -17.44
N ALA A 198 -14.00 34.17 -16.82
CA ALA A 198 -13.06 34.43 -15.74
C ALA A 198 -13.39 33.65 -14.47
N VAL A 199 -14.65 33.58 -14.05
CA VAL A 199 -15.11 32.80 -12.91
C VAL A 199 -14.82 31.29 -13.11
N ILE A 200 -15.09 30.78 -14.32
CA ILE A 200 -14.81 29.36 -14.66
C ILE A 200 -13.31 29.05 -14.47
N ILE A 201 -12.41 29.85 -15.05
CA ILE A 201 -10.97 29.65 -14.91
C ILE A 201 -10.58 29.70 -13.44
N GLY A 202 -11.08 30.67 -12.67
CA GLY A 202 -10.80 30.78 -11.24
C GLY A 202 -11.27 29.57 -10.43
N LEU A 203 -12.50 29.09 -10.64
CA LEU A 203 -13.06 27.94 -9.94
C LEU A 203 -12.37 26.63 -10.34
N VAL A 204 -11.97 26.46 -11.59
CA VAL A 204 -11.20 25.28 -12.01
C VAL A 204 -9.80 25.29 -11.41
N LEU A 205 -9.12 26.45 -11.34
CA LEU A 205 -7.84 26.58 -10.63
C LEU A 205 -7.98 26.31 -9.14
N LEU A 206 -9.06 26.77 -8.50
CA LEU A 206 -9.37 26.47 -7.10
C LEU A 206 -9.60 24.98 -6.89
N GLY A 207 -10.34 24.34 -7.80
CA GLY A 207 -10.50 22.87 -7.78
C GLY A 207 -9.18 22.13 -7.86
N ARG A 208 -8.27 22.54 -8.74
CA ARG A 208 -6.91 21.96 -8.85
C ARG A 208 -6.06 22.19 -7.60
N TRP A 209 -6.16 23.35 -6.97
CA TRP A 209 -5.48 23.61 -5.70
C TRP A 209 -6.01 22.69 -4.59
N LEU A 210 -7.33 22.53 -4.47
CA LEU A 210 -7.94 21.61 -3.52
C LEU A 210 -7.47 20.17 -3.75
N GLU A 211 -7.40 19.75 -5.01
CA GLU A 211 -6.87 18.46 -5.42
C GLU A 211 -5.40 18.27 -4.98
N ALA A 212 -4.54 19.25 -5.31
CA ALA A 212 -3.12 19.21 -4.94
C ALA A 212 -2.92 19.19 -3.42
N ARG A 213 -3.73 19.94 -2.67
CA ARG A 213 -3.73 19.93 -1.21
C ARG A 213 -4.13 18.57 -0.66
N ALA A 214 -5.14 17.95 -1.22
CA ALA A 214 -5.61 16.63 -0.80
C ALA A 214 -4.59 15.53 -1.06
N LYS A 215 -3.97 15.52 -2.22
CA LYS A 215 -2.87 14.61 -2.56
C LYS A 215 -1.71 14.75 -1.56
N SER A 216 -1.31 16.00 -1.25
CA SER A 216 -0.27 16.28 -0.26
C SER A 216 -0.62 15.78 1.15
N GLN A 217 -1.89 15.89 1.56
CA GLN A 217 -2.33 15.36 2.86
C GLN A 217 -2.33 13.82 2.89
N ALA A 218 -2.73 13.16 1.80
CA ALA A 218 -2.72 11.71 1.70
C ALA A 218 -1.28 11.15 1.74
N ALA A 219 -0.31 11.82 1.10
CA ALA A 219 1.10 11.46 1.15
C ALA A 219 1.80 11.79 2.49
N GLY A 220 1.14 12.51 3.39
CA GLY A 220 1.72 12.96 4.66
C GLY A 220 2.10 11.84 5.63
N ALA A 221 1.40 10.71 5.61
CA ALA A 221 1.66 9.57 6.50
C ALA A 221 3.00 8.88 6.19
N ILE A 222 3.35 8.71 4.91
CA ILE A 222 4.67 8.16 4.53
C ILE A 222 5.79 9.08 4.98
N ARG A 223 5.60 10.38 4.80
CA ARG A 223 6.58 11.38 5.27
C ARG A 223 6.77 11.32 6.77
N ALA A 224 5.71 11.03 7.53
CA ALA A 224 5.81 10.83 8.97
C ALA A 224 6.70 9.62 9.30
N LEU A 225 6.55 8.49 8.58
CA LEU A 225 7.42 7.32 8.75
C LEU A 225 8.88 7.63 8.38
N LEU A 226 9.13 8.28 7.25
CA LEU A 226 10.50 8.64 6.85
C LEU A 226 11.19 9.63 7.82
N ARG A 227 10.43 10.50 8.50
CA ARG A 227 10.96 11.40 9.55
C ARG A 227 11.34 10.68 10.84
N LEU A 228 11.01 9.41 11.00
CA LEU A 228 11.45 8.61 12.14
C LEU A 228 12.92 8.20 12.04
N ARG A 229 13.50 8.23 10.84
CA ARG A 229 14.93 7.96 10.63
C ARG A 229 15.75 9.13 11.21
N PRO A 230 16.65 8.88 12.19
CA PRO A 230 17.55 9.92 12.66
C PRO A 230 18.52 10.33 11.54
N THR A 231 19.04 11.54 11.62
CA THR A 231 20.01 12.05 10.63
C THR A 231 21.46 11.67 10.98
N THR A 232 21.72 11.40 12.25
CA THR A 232 23.04 11.02 12.76
C THR A 232 22.95 9.84 13.68
N ALA A 233 24.03 9.10 13.81
CA ALA A 233 24.18 8.00 14.74
C ALA A 233 25.51 8.12 15.51
N ARG A 234 25.50 7.70 16.78
CA ARG A 234 26.69 7.74 17.64
C ARG A 234 27.39 6.40 17.57
N VAL A 235 28.52 6.40 16.86
CA VAL A 235 29.32 5.19 16.60
C VAL A 235 30.46 5.11 17.62
N LEU A 236 30.67 3.90 18.14
CA LEU A 236 31.83 3.57 18.98
C LEU A 236 32.93 2.95 18.10
N ARG A 237 34.03 3.69 17.93
CA ARG A 237 35.23 3.19 17.24
C ARG A 237 36.45 3.40 18.16
N ASP A 238 37.21 2.34 18.38
CA ASP A 238 38.41 2.36 19.23
C ASP A 238 38.18 2.96 20.64
N GLY A 239 37.01 2.68 21.23
CA GLY A 239 36.62 3.17 22.56
C GLY A 239 36.22 4.65 22.61
N ARG A 240 36.11 5.33 21.47
CA ARG A 240 35.67 6.72 21.36
C ARG A 240 34.30 6.83 20.69
N GLU A 241 33.46 7.72 21.20
CA GLU A 241 32.17 8.05 20.59
C GLU A 241 32.37 9.14 19.53
N ALA A 242 31.81 8.95 18.34
CA ALA A 242 31.77 9.92 17.27
C ALA A 242 30.37 9.95 16.64
N ASP A 243 29.81 11.14 16.44
CA ASP A 243 28.55 11.28 15.71
C ASP A 243 28.85 11.27 14.21
N LEU A 244 28.28 10.30 13.49
CA LEU A 244 28.40 10.15 12.05
C LEU A 244 27.03 10.36 11.37
N PRO A 245 26.98 10.93 10.16
CA PRO A 245 25.80 10.89 9.33
C PRO A 245 25.33 9.44 9.11
N ILE A 246 24.01 9.21 9.15
CA ILE A 246 23.44 7.86 9.09
C ILE A 246 23.82 7.11 7.80
N ASP A 247 24.06 7.85 6.71
CA ASP A 247 24.43 7.26 5.42
C ASP A 247 25.89 6.76 5.36
N GLN A 248 26.68 7.06 6.38
CA GLN A 248 28.05 6.57 6.52
C GLN A 248 28.15 5.34 7.45
N LEU A 249 27.02 4.88 8.00
CA LEU A 249 26.98 3.66 8.81
C LEU A 249 27.23 2.43 7.95
N ARG A 250 27.88 1.44 8.56
CA ARG A 250 28.14 0.14 7.96
C ARG A 250 27.60 -0.97 8.86
N ALA A 251 27.21 -2.09 8.25
CA ALA A 251 26.90 -3.28 9.00
C ALA A 251 28.11 -3.71 9.83
N GLY A 252 27.90 -4.05 11.11
CA GLY A 252 28.92 -4.37 12.09
C GLY A 252 29.36 -3.19 12.98
N ASP A 253 29.01 -1.94 12.66
CA ASP A 253 29.30 -0.80 13.53
C ASP A 253 28.61 -0.94 14.90
N LEU A 254 29.32 -0.57 15.97
CA LEU A 254 28.76 -0.50 17.31
C LEU A 254 28.20 0.90 17.55
N LEU A 255 26.92 0.95 17.94
CA LEU A 255 26.17 2.20 18.10
C LEU A 255 25.69 2.33 19.54
N ARG A 256 25.89 3.51 20.16
CA ARG A 256 25.30 3.83 21.45
C ARG A 256 23.99 4.57 21.27
N VAL A 257 22.94 4.08 21.95
CA VAL A 257 21.61 4.71 21.95
C VAL A 257 21.29 5.14 23.38
N ARG A 258 21.02 6.43 23.57
CA ARG A 258 20.71 7.03 24.88
C ARG A 258 19.19 7.18 25.07
N PRO A 259 18.71 7.39 26.31
CA PRO A 259 17.30 7.66 26.54
C PRO A 259 16.83 8.87 25.73
N GLY A 260 15.66 8.76 25.09
CA GLY A 260 15.08 9.78 24.24
C GLY A 260 15.67 9.86 22.82
N GLU A 261 16.67 9.03 22.50
CA GLU A 261 17.19 8.91 21.14
C GLU A 261 16.44 7.82 20.36
N ARG A 262 16.39 7.97 19.04
CA ARG A 262 15.87 6.94 18.15
C ARG A 262 16.97 5.95 17.79
N VAL A 263 16.59 4.68 17.68
CA VAL A 263 17.46 3.61 17.19
C VAL A 263 17.85 3.91 15.74
N PRO A 264 19.18 4.01 15.43
CA PRO A 264 19.59 4.52 14.11
C PRO A 264 19.55 3.49 12.98
N ALA A 265 19.62 2.20 13.30
CA ALA A 265 19.65 1.09 12.34
C ALA A 265 19.06 -0.16 12.96
N ASP A 266 18.76 -1.19 12.15
CA ASP A 266 18.35 -2.50 12.70
C ASP A 266 19.58 -3.25 13.20
N GLY A 267 19.45 -3.99 14.30
CA GLY A 267 20.55 -4.76 14.84
C GLY A 267 20.21 -5.47 16.14
N SER A 268 21.23 -5.85 16.90
CA SER A 268 21.11 -6.55 18.18
C SER A 268 21.82 -5.78 19.31
N ILE A 269 21.26 -5.84 20.51
CA ILE A 269 21.87 -5.24 21.70
C ILE A 269 23.08 -6.10 22.12
N VAL A 270 24.23 -5.46 22.25
CA VAL A 270 25.47 -6.10 22.70
C VAL A 270 25.67 -5.91 24.20
N GLU A 271 25.32 -4.73 24.73
CA GLU A 271 25.51 -4.33 26.11
C GLU A 271 24.39 -3.40 26.59
N GLY A 272 23.95 -3.58 27.80
CA GLY A 272 22.90 -2.75 28.43
C GLY A 272 21.51 -3.35 28.29
N ALA A 273 20.51 -2.59 28.73
CA ALA A 273 19.09 -2.90 28.63
C ALA A 273 18.27 -1.62 28.58
N SER A 274 17.11 -1.66 27.93
CA SER A 274 16.20 -0.53 27.85
C SER A 274 14.79 -0.97 27.52
N ALA A 275 13.81 -0.10 27.78
CA ALA A 275 12.46 -0.20 27.23
C ALA A 275 12.39 0.61 25.93
N LEU A 276 11.98 -0.04 24.84
CA LEU A 276 11.83 0.57 23.51
C LEU A 276 10.36 0.75 23.18
N ASP A 277 9.97 1.96 22.76
CA ASP A 277 8.67 2.23 22.17
C ASP A 277 8.70 1.85 20.70
N GLU A 278 8.11 0.71 20.40
CA GLU A 278 7.97 0.15 19.05
C GLU A 278 6.58 0.44 18.43
N SER A 279 5.74 1.28 19.10
CA SER A 279 4.35 1.57 18.70
C SER A 279 4.19 2.10 17.27
N MET A 280 5.22 2.76 16.76
CA MET A 280 5.24 3.29 15.38
C MET A 280 5.35 2.20 14.31
N LEU A 281 5.78 1.00 14.69
CA LEU A 281 5.93 -0.15 13.80
C LEU A 281 4.87 -1.22 14.08
N THR A 282 4.66 -1.56 15.36
CA THR A 282 3.76 -2.64 15.77
C THR A 282 2.33 -2.17 16.04
N GLY A 283 2.13 -0.88 16.30
CA GLY A 283 0.87 -0.31 16.77
C GLY A 283 0.58 -0.53 18.25
N GLU A 284 1.45 -1.25 18.98
CA GLU A 284 1.31 -1.49 20.42
C GLU A 284 1.83 -0.30 21.23
N SER A 285 1.02 0.19 22.18
CA SER A 285 1.33 1.43 22.92
C SER A 285 2.27 1.23 24.11
N LEU A 286 2.55 -0.02 24.52
CA LEU A 286 3.40 -0.30 25.67
C LEU A 286 4.85 -0.50 25.20
N PRO A 287 5.84 0.17 25.85
CA PRO A 287 7.24 -0.08 25.58
C PRO A 287 7.63 -1.52 25.89
N VAL A 288 8.50 -2.10 25.05
CA VAL A 288 8.99 -3.47 25.19
C VAL A 288 10.38 -3.47 25.82
N ASP A 289 10.56 -4.24 26.89
CA ASP A 289 11.85 -4.40 27.53
C ASP A 289 12.80 -5.23 26.64
N LYS A 290 13.97 -4.67 26.37
CA LYS A 290 15.04 -5.29 25.56
C LYS A 290 16.35 -5.39 26.34
N ARG A 291 17.07 -6.48 26.16
CA ARG A 291 18.33 -6.82 26.86
C ARG A 291 19.40 -7.24 25.85
N ALA A 292 20.61 -7.45 26.34
CA ALA A 292 21.70 -7.97 25.51
C ALA A 292 21.28 -9.30 24.83
N GLY A 293 21.49 -9.38 23.52
CA GLY A 293 21.04 -10.44 22.64
C GLY A 293 19.73 -10.17 21.91
N ASP A 294 18.90 -9.23 22.38
CA ASP A 294 17.61 -8.94 21.74
C ASP A 294 17.79 -8.07 20.49
N ARG A 295 16.91 -8.28 19.50
CA ARG A 295 16.85 -7.46 18.28
C ARG A 295 16.18 -6.12 18.55
N VAL A 296 16.67 -5.08 17.87
CA VAL A 296 16.13 -3.73 17.87
C VAL A 296 15.97 -3.21 16.46
N THR A 297 14.90 -2.46 16.22
CA THR A 297 14.53 -1.95 14.90
C THR A 297 14.80 -0.46 14.79
N GLY A 298 15.39 -0.04 13.69
CA GLY A 298 15.65 1.36 13.39
C GLY A 298 14.38 2.22 13.36
N GLY A 299 14.47 3.45 13.92
CA GLY A 299 13.34 4.37 14.02
C GLY A 299 12.53 4.26 15.31
N THR A 300 12.64 3.16 16.07
CA THR A 300 11.99 3.00 17.39
C THR A 300 12.60 3.97 18.42
N MET A 301 11.84 4.33 19.46
CA MET A 301 12.27 5.31 20.44
C MET A 301 12.78 4.62 21.70
N ASN A 302 14.00 4.94 22.11
CA ASN A 302 14.53 4.51 23.37
C ASN A 302 13.89 5.30 24.54
N ALA A 303 13.00 4.67 25.30
CA ALA A 303 12.25 5.32 26.38
C ALA A 303 13.08 5.47 27.66
N SER A 304 13.89 4.47 28.02
CA SER A 304 14.66 4.47 29.28
C SER A 304 15.98 3.73 29.08
N GLY A 305 16.94 3.89 29.98
CA GLY A 305 18.21 3.17 29.89
C GLY A 305 19.13 3.63 28.73
N SER A 306 20.32 3.07 28.67
CA SER A 306 21.27 3.26 27.56
C SER A 306 21.84 1.91 27.19
N PHE A 307 21.97 1.65 25.90
CA PHE A 307 22.50 0.41 25.40
C PHE A 307 23.48 0.63 24.26
N VAL A 308 24.31 -0.36 24.01
CA VAL A 308 25.16 -0.49 22.83
C VAL A 308 24.59 -1.59 21.96
N MET A 309 24.36 -1.27 20.69
CA MET A 309 23.89 -2.24 19.69
C MET A 309 24.93 -2.43 18.59
N ARG A 310 24.87 -3.57 17.92
CA ARG A 310 25.57 -3.83 16.66
C ARG A 310 24.60 -3.61 15.52
N ALA A 311 24.95 -2.75 14.56
CA ALA A 311 24.18 -2.56 13.36
C ALA A 311 24.27 -3.81 12.46
N GLU A 312 23.16 -4.36 12.06
CA GLU A 312 23.06 -5.52 11.15
C GLU A 312 22.57 -5.08 9.76
N ARG A 313 21.54 -4.26 9.71
CA ARG A 313 20.99 -3.67 8.48
C ARG A 313 21.05 -2.16 8.54
N VAL A 314 21.58 -1.52 7.50
CA VAL A 314 21.81 -0.07 7.43
C VAL A 314 21.26 0.51 6.14
N GLY A 315 21.00 1.81 6.12
CA GLY A 315 20.60 2.52 4.90
C GLY A 315 19.26 2.06 4.33
N SER A 316 19.26 1.61 3.07
CA SER A 316 18.10 1.11 2.34
C SER A 316 17.58 -0.24 2.83
N ASP A 317 18.42 -0.98 3.56
CA ASP A 317 18.13 -2.35 3.97
C ASP A 317 17.47 -2.43 5.36
N THR A 318 17.31 -1.28 6.04
CA THR A 318 16.59 -1.20 7.30
C THR A 318 15.11 -1.51 7.10
N THR A 319 14.49 -2.14 8.10
CA THR A 319 13.04 -2.45 8.12
C THR A 319 12.20 -1.20 7.83
N LEU A 320 12.54 -0.06 8.43
CA LEU A 320 11.84 1.21 8.18
C LEU A 320 11.94 1.66 6.72
N ALA A 321 13.11 1.51 6.08
CA ALA A 321 13.30 1.85 4.67
C ALA A 321 12.53 0.88 3.75
N GLN A 322 12.48 -0.39 4.08
CA GLN A 322 11.66 -1.38 3.36
C GLN A 322 10.17 -1.09 3.48
N ILE A 323 9.68 -0.74 4.69
CA ILE A 323 8.29 -0.31 4.91
C ILE A 323 7.96 0.91 4.04
N ALA A 324 8.81 1.93 4.06
CA ALA A 324 8.61 3.13 3.25
C ALA A 324 8.53 2.82 1.76
N ARG A 325 9.42 1.95 1.26
CA ARG A 325 9.44 1.50 -0.15
C ARG A 325 8.16 0.72 -0.51
N MET A 326 7.73 -0.23 0.32
CA MET A 326 6.48 -0.97 0.06
C MET A 326 5.26 -0.04 0.00
N VAL A 327 5.19 0.97 0.86
CA VAL A 327 4.08 1.94 0.83
C VAL A 327 4.17 2.83 -0.41
N GLU A 328 5.36 3.20 -0.88
CA GLU A 328 5.55 3.92 -2.15
C GLU A 328 5.13 3.06 -3.36
N GLU A 329 5.50 1.78 -3.39
CA GLU A 329 5.09 0.82 -4.42
C GLU A 329 3.58 0.64 -4.44
N ALA A 330 2.95 0.46 -3.26
CA ALA A 330 1.49 0.38 -3.15
C ALA A 330 0.79 1.61 -3.73
N GLN A 331 1.34 2.79 -3.47
CA GLN A 331 0.80 4.04 -4.01
C GLN A 331 1.08 4.22 -5.51
N GLY A 332 2.20 3.66 -6.00
CA GLY A 332 2.59 3.68 -7.41
C GLY A 332 1.78 2.72 -8.27
N SER A 333 1.28 1.62 -7.68
CA SER A 333 0.56 0.57 -8.40
C SER A 333 -0.87 0.96 -8.77
N LYS A 334 -1.36 0.46 -9.90
CA LYS A 334 -2.75 0.63 -10.33
C LYS A 334 -3.61 -0.56 -9.92
N ALA A 335 -4.68 -0.29 -9.19
CA ALA A 335 -5.72 -1.30 -8.96
C ALA A 335 -6.49 -1.62 -10.26
N PRO A 336 -6.98 -2.87 -10.44
CA PRO A 336 -7.81 -3.24 -11.59
C PRO A 336 -9.01 -2.32 -11.81
N ILE A 337 -9.70 -1.90 -10.76
CA ILE A 337 -10.82 -0.97 -10.83
C ILE A 337 -10.42 0.39 -11.44
N GLN A 338 -9.19 0.86 -11.21
CA GLN A 338 -8.71 2.11 -11.79
C GLN A 338 -8.55 2.00 -13.30
N ARG A 339 -8.09 0.86 -13.84
CA ARG A 339 -8.01 0.61 -15.29
C ARG A 339 -9.38 0.69 -15.96
N VAL A 340 -10.41 0.16 -15.31
CA VAL A 340 -11.80 0.26 -15.81
C VAL A 340 -12.26 1.71 -15.85
N VAL A 341 -12.01 2.48 -14.80
CA VAL A 341 -12.36 3.91 -14.74
C VAL A 341 -11.65 4.71 -15.82
N ASP A 342 -10.37 4.46 -16.06
CA ASP A 342 -9.58 5.13 -17.10
C ASP A 342 -10.15 4.84 -18.50
N GLN A 343 -10.55 3.60 -18.80
CA GLN A 343 -11.18 3.20 -20.07
C GLN A 343 -12.54 3.89 -20.28
N VAL A 344 -13.37 3.93 -19.23
CA VAL A 344 -14.67 4.63 -19.28
C VAL A 344 -14.46 6.11 -19.53
N THR A 345 -13.52 6.74 -18.82
CA THR A 345 -13.21 8.18 -18.97
C THR A 345 -12.73 8.51 -20.39
N ALA A 346 -11.91 7.66 -20.99
CA ALA A 346 -11.41 7.87 -22.36
C ALA A 346 -12.53 7.89 -23.40
N ARG A 347 -13.61 7.14 -23.20
CA ARG A 347 -14.80 7.14 -24.09
C ARG A 347 -15.79 8.25 -23.76
N PHE A 348 -15.83 8.65 -22.52
CA PHE A 348 -16.79 9.65 -22.02
C PHE A 348 -16.55 11.03 -22.62
N VAL A 349 -15.29 11.50 -22.71
CA VAL A 349 -14.97 12.86 -23.19
C VAL A 349 -15.43 13.10 -24.64
N PRO A 350 -15.18 12.22 -25.62
CA PRO A 350 -15.73 12.38 -26.98
C PRO A 350 -17.26 12.45 -27.01
N VAL A 351 -17.94 11.62 -26.23
CA VAL A 351 -19.42 11.62 -26.14
C VAL A 351 -19.93 12.97 -25.62
N VAL A 352 -19.28 13.51 -24.60
CA VAL A 352 -19.63 14.84 -24.05
C VAL A 352 -19.49 15.95 -25.08
N VAL A 353 -18.42 15.92 -25.89
CA VAL A 353 -18.24 16.91 -26.97
C VAL A 353 -19.38 16.82 -27.97
N LEU A 354 -19.82 15.60 -28.32
CA LEU A 354 -20.99 15.41 -29.20
C LEU A 354 -22.30 15.93 -28.56
N VAL A 355 -22.52 15.67 -27.27
CA VAL A 355 -23.69 16.18 -26.53
C VAL A 355 -23.66 17.69 -26.47
N ALA A 356 -22.51 18.32 -26.23
CA ALA A 356 -22.36 19.77 -26.21
C ALA A 356 -22.65 20.38 -27.60
N ALA A 357 -22.14 19.77 -28.68
CA ALA A 357 -22.43 20.18 -30.05
C ALA A 357 -23.92 20.01 -30.39
N GLY A 358 -24.54 18.92 -29.97
CA GLY A 358 -25.98 18.68 -30.10
C GLY A 358 -26.83 19.70 -29.34
N ALA A 359 -26.46 20.00 -28.09
CA ALA A 359 -27.11 21.05 -27.30
C ALA A 359 -26.97 22.43 -27.97
N PHE A 360 -25.75 22.76 -28.44
CA PHE A 360 -25.53 24.00 -29.19
C PHE A 360 -26.43 24.08 -30.40
N GLY A 361 -26.47 23.04 -31.26
CA GLY A 361 -27.32 23.00 -32.45
C GLY A 361 -28.83 23.11 -32.13
N PHE A 362 -29.29 22.38 -31.12
CA PHE A 362 -30.67 22.41 -30.65
C PHE A 362 -31.09 23.83 -30.25
N TRP A 363 -30.31 24.48 -29.39
CA TRP A 363 -30.64 25.85 -28.91
C TRP A 363 -30.49 26.91 -29.98
N LEU A 364 -29.56 26.74 -30.93
CA LEU A 364 -29.38 27.66 -32.05
C LEU A 364 -30.59 27.62 -33.03
N LEU A 365 -31.14 26.41 -33.23
CA LEU A 365 -32.25 26.23 -34.19
C LEU A 365 -33.62 26.43 -33.55
N LEU A 366 -33.84 25.97 -32.33
CA LEU A 366 -35.14 25.85 -31.68
C LEU A 366 -35.26 26.69 -30.40
N GLY A 367 -34.18 27.33 -29.94
CA GLY A 367 -34.18 28.15 -28.72
C GLY A 367 -34.93 29.47 -28.89
N PRO A 368 -35.33 30.12 -27.76
CA PRO A 368 -35.90 31.48 -27.78
C PRO A 368 -34.82 32.49 -28.16
N GLU A 369 -35.27 33.62 -28.71
CA GLU A 369 -34.37 34.75 -29.00
C GLU A 369 -33.92 35.46 -27.71
N PRO A 370 -32.65 35.85 -27.61
CA PRO A 370 -31.59 35.64 -28.62
C PRO A 370 -31.00 34.23 -28.56
N ARG A 371 -30.99 33.49 -29.68
CA ARG A 371 -30.65 32.06 -29.76
C ARG A 371 -29.18 31.73 -29.49
N LEU A 372 -28.28 32.54 -30.05
CA LEU A 372 -26.84 32.28 -29.95
C LEU A 372 -26.31 32.32 -28.51
N PRO A 373 -26.70 33.30 -27.64
CA PRO A 373 -26.37 33.26 -26.21
C PRO A 373 -26.88 32.01 -25.49
N ALA A 374 -28.12 31.58 -25.74
CA ALA A 374 -28.69 30.39 -25.14
C ALA A 374 -27.93 29.12 -25.57
N ALA A 375 -27.62 29.02 -26.87
CA ALA A 375 -26.86 27.92 -27.44
C ALA A 375 -25.44 27.82 -26.83
N LEU A 376 -24.73 28.95 -26.71
CA LEU A 376 -23.41 29.01 -26.07
C LEU A 376 -23.46 28.64 -24.60
N THR A 377 -24.46 29.20 -23.86
CA THR A 377 -24.62 28.89 -22.44
C THR A 377 -24.81 27.39 -22.21
N ALA A 378 -25.71 26.73 -22.95
CA ALA A 378 -25.96 25.30 -22.82
C ALA A 378 -24.70 24.45 -23.19
N ALA A 379 -24.07 24.76 -24.32
CA ALA A 379 -22.88 24.03 -24.77
C ALA A 379 -21.72 24.17 -23.80
N VAL A 380 -21.43 25.40 -23.34
CA VAL A 380 -20.34 25.65 -22.38
C VAL A 380 -20.64 25.00 -21.02
N ALA A 381 -21.89 25.09 -20.54
CA ALA A 381 -22.30 24.44 -19.31
C ALA A 381 -22.12 22.91 -19.38
N VAL A 382 -22.51 22.27 -20.50
CA VAL A 382 -22.28 20.83 -20.73
C VAL A 382 -20.79 20.48 -20.73
N LEU A 383 -19.95 21.24 -21.43
CA LEU A 383 -18.50 20.99 -21.49
C LEU A 383 -17.85 21.07 -20.11
N ILE A 384 -18.28 22.00 -19.27
CA ILE A 384 -17.73 22.25 -17.95
C ILE A 384 -18.20 21.19 -16.96
N ILE A 385 -19.54 20.94 -16.88
CA ILE A 385 -20.09 19.99 -15.90
C ILE A 385 -19.63 18.56 -16.14
N ALA A 386 -19.30 18.21 -17.36
CA ALA A 386 -18.85 16.88 -17.74
C ALA A 386 -17.36 16.63 -17.48
N CYS A 387 -16.64 17.59 -16.88
CA CYS A 387 -15.24 17.36 -16.50
C CYS A 387 -15.12 16.15 -15.55
N PRO A 388 -14.36 15.10 -15.90
CA PRO A 388 -14.19 13.91 -15.05
C PRO A 388 -13.16 14.13 -13.93
N CYS A 389 -13.07 15.35 -13.37
CA CYS A 389 -12.02 15.72 -12.41
C CYS A 389 -12.02 14.85 -11.16
N ALA A 390 -13.21 14.62 -10.56
CA ALA A 390 -13.37 13.79 -9.37
C ALA A 390 -13.10 12.31 -9.64
N MET A 391 -13.36 11.85 -10.88
CA MET A 391 -13.22 10.44 -11.28
C MET A 391 -11.76 9.97 -11.25
N GLY A 392 -10.84 10.82 -11.76
CA GLY A 392 -9.40 10.54 -11.74
C GLY A 392 -8.79 10.47 -10.33
N LEU A 393 -9.47 11.06 -9.32
CA LEU A 393 -9.03 11.06 -7.91
C LEU A 393 -9.68 9.98 -7.06
N ALA A 394 -10.84 9.47 -7.49
CA ALA A 394 -11.70 8.61 -6.68
C ALA A 394 -10.99 7.37 -6.14
N THR A 395 -10.20 6.71 -6.98
CA THR A 395 -9.47 5.48 -6.64
C THR A 395 -8.10 5.77 -5.99
N PRO A 396 -7.20 6.57 -6.61
CA PRO A 396 -5.86 6.75 -6.06
C PRO A 396 -5.85 7.36 -4.66
N THR A 397 -6.71 8.35 -4.40
CA THR A 397 -6.74 9.02 -3.08
C THR A 397 -7.19 8.06 -1.98
N ALA A 398 -8.17 7.19 -2.25
CA ALA A 398 -8.64 6.22 -1.27
C ALA A 398 -7.58 5.13 -1.01
N ILE A 399 -6.88 4.64 -2.05
CA ILE A 399 -5.78 3.68 -1.91
C ILE A 399 -4.65 4.30 -1.09
N MET A 400 -4.23 5.53 -1.41
CA MET A 400 -3.16 6.21 -0.67
C MET A 400 -3.48 6.36 0.82
N VAL A 401 -4.71 6.79 1.14
CA VAL A 401 -5.13 6.95 2.55
C VAL A 401 -5.28 5.59 3.24
N GLY A 402 -5.82 4.59 2.53
CA GLY A 402 -5.98 3.24 3.04
C GLY A 402 -4.64 2.56 3.32
N ALA A 403 -3.71 2.57 2.36
CA ALA A 403 -2.37 2.02 2.52
C ALA A 403 -1.57 2.73 3.64
N ALA A 404 -1.67 4.07 3.70
CA ALA A 404 -1.04 4.85 4.76
C ALA A 404 -1.60 4.49 6.15
N ARG A 405 -2.93 4.34 6.26
CA ARG A 405 -3.57 3.92 7.52
C ARG A 405 -3.23 2.48 7.89
N GLY A 406 -3.08 1.59 6.88
CA GLY A 406 -2.57 0.23 7.07
C GLY A 406 -1.17 0.24 7.66
N ALA A 407 -0.25 0.99 7.05
CA ALA A 407 1.13 1.09 7.51
C ALA A 407 1.24 1.62 8.96
N GLU A 408 0.41 2.61 9.35
CA GLU A 408 0.32 3.09 10.74
C GLU A 408 -0.18 2.00 11.72
N ALA A 409 -0.83 0.95 11.23
CA ALA A 409 -1.33 -0.18 12.00
C ALA A 409 -0.49 -1.45 11.79
N GLY A 410 0.74 -1.33 11.26
CA GLY A 410 1.61 -2.48 10.99
C GLY A 410 1.14 -3.36 9.82
N ILE A 411 0.19 -2.91 8.99
CA ILE A 411 -0.33 -3.64 7.82
C ILE A 411 0.26 -3.02 6.56
N LEU A 412 1.25 -3.68 5.99
CA LEU A 412 1.93 -3.23 4.79
C LEU A 412 1.29 -3.87 3.55
N VAL A 413 0.76 -3.05 2.68
CA VAL A 413 0.11 -3.49 1.45
C VAL A 413 1.02 -3.19 0.27
N ARG A 414 1.35 -4.18 -0.54
CA ARG A 414 2.27 -4.04 -1.67
C ARG A 414 1.66 -3.35 -2.89
N SER A 415 0.35 -3.46 -3.07
CA SER A 415 -0.29 -2.89 -4.25
C SER A 415 -1.76 -2.54 -4.02
N GLY A 416 -2.29 -1.63 -4.86
CA GLY A 416 -3.73 -1.36 -4.91
C GLY A 416 -4.54 -2.59 -5.35
N ALA A 417 -3.95 -3.51 -6.11
CA ALA A 417 -4.55 -4.78 -6.49
C ALA A 417 -4.72 -5.70 -5.28
N ALA A 418 -3.76 -5.73 -4.36
CA ALA A 418 -3.86 -6.49 -3.12
C ALA A 418 -5.06 -6.05 -2.26
N LEU A 419 -5.31 -4.72 -2.15
CA LEU A 419 -6.51 -4.20 -1.49
C LEU A 419 -7.81 -4.63 -2.19
N GLU A 420 -7.81 -4.65 -3.53
CA GLU A 420 -8.98 -5.11 -4.29
C GLU A 420 -9.19 -6.61 -4.10
N GLN A 421 -8.12 -7.41 -4.07
CA GLN A 421 -8.20 -8.85 -3.89
C GLN A 421 -8.62 -9.21 -2.47
N ALA A 422 -8.06 -8.56 -1.45
CA ALA A 422 -8.37 -8.83 -0.04
C ALA A 422 -9.85 -8.65 0.30
N GLN A 423 -10.58 -7.77 -0.39
CA GLN A 423 -12.03 -7.66 -0.18
C GLN A 423 -12.83 -8.84 -0.72
N ARG A 424 -12.28 -9.60 -1.71
CA ARG A 424 -12.97 -10.72 -2.38
C ARG A 424 -12.78 -12.06 -1.66
N ILE A 425 -11.88 -12.10 -0.69
CA ILE A 425 -11.53 -13.31 0.06
C ILE A 425 -12.78 -13.94 0.68
N THR A 426 -12.93 -15.25 0.49
CA THR A 426 -13.98 -16.07 1.07
C THR A 426 -13.45 -17.11 2.05
N ALA A 427 -12.19 -17.54 1.88
CA ALA A 427 -11.51 -18.49 2.75
C ALA A 427 -10.12 -17.99 3.16
N VAL A 428 -9.73 -18.23 4.41
CA VAL A 428 -8.41 -17.92 4.96
C VAL A 428 -7.78 -19.23 5.43
N ILE A 429 -6.61 -19.54 4.90
CA ILE A 429 -5.78 -20.65 5.37
C ILE A 429 -4.73 -20.05 6.30
N LEU A 430 -4.67 -20.52 7.53
CA LEU A 430 -3.67 -20.17 8.52
C LEU A 430 -2.66 -21.32 8.62
N ASP A 431 -1.38 -21.04 8.40
CA ASP A 431 -0.36 -22.01 8.79
C ASP A 431 -0.39 -22.19 10.31
N LYS A 432 -0.01 -23.37 10.80
CA LYS A 432 0.02 -23.60 12.25
C LYS A 432 1.26 -22.97 12.88
N THR A 433 2.44 -23.37 12.39
CA THR A 433 3.72 -23.09 13.04
C THR A 433 4.18 -21.65 12.80
N GLY A 434 4.48 -20.90 13.87
CA GLY A 434 4.86 -19.48 13.75
C GLY A 434 3.69 -18.52 13.42
N THR A 435 2.52 -19.04 13.04
CA THR A 435 1.32 -18.26 12.71
C THR A 435 0.24 -18.39 13.79
N ILE A 436 -0.40 -19.55 13.95
CA ILE A 436 -1.34 -19.82 15.04
C ILE A 436 -0.59 -20.03 16.36
N THR A 437 0.58 -20.68 16.27
CA THR A 437 1.47 -20.94 17.40
C THR A 437 2.68 -20.00 17.39
N SER A 438 3.41 -19.97 18.51
CA SER A 438 4.59 -19.09 18.65
C SER A 438 5.78 -19.51 17.77
N GLY A 439 5.79 -20.73 17.22
CA GLY A 439 6.93 -21.32 16.52
C GLY A 439 8.11 -21.64 17.43
N GLN A 440 7.87 -21.59 18.75
CA GLN A 440 8.87 -21.90 19.78
C GLN A 440 8.40 -23.08 20.62
N PRO A 441 8.65 -24.34 20.16
CA PRO A 441 8.25 -25.51 20.91
C PRO A 441 8.89 -25.52 22.29
N SER A 442 8.18 -26.05 23.26
CA SER A 442 8.67 -26.28 24.62
C SER A 442 8.34 -27.68 25.09
N VAL A 443 9.20 -28.22 25.96
CA VAL A 443 8.94 -29.50 26.63
C VAL A 443 7.90 -29.26 27.73
N VAL A 444 6.71 -29.85 27.55
CA VAL A 444 5.56 -29.66 28.45
C VAL A 444 5.36 -30.84 29.38
N SER A 445 5.85 -32.01 29.03
CA SER A 445 5.79 -33.20 29.88
C SER A 445 7.07 -34.04 29.83
N LEU A 446 7.45 -34.60 30.95
CA LEU A 446 8.56 -35.55 31.10
C LEU A 446 7.98 -36.83 31.72
N ARG A 447 8.07 -37.94 31.03
CA ARG A 447 7.56 -39.24 31.50
C ARG A 447 8.71 -40.27 31.52
N PRO A 448 9.46 -40.33 32.63
CA PRO A 448 10.49 -41.32 32.79
C PRO A 448 9.88 -42.71 32.95
N LEU A 449 10.50 -43.73 32.38
CA LEU A 449 10.15 -45.14 32.60
C LEU A 449 10.85 -45.68 33.87
N ALA A 450 10.41 -46.87 34.31
CA ALA A 450 10.84 -47.46 35.56
C ALA A 450 12.37 -47.53 35.66
N GLY A 451 12.95 -46.97 36.74
CA GLY A 451 14.37 -46.91 37.00
C GLY A 451 15.11 -45.66 36.52
N THR A 452 14.42 -44.73 35.85
CA THR A 452 14.99 -43.46 35.39
C THR A 452 14.29 -42.29 36.12
N THR A 453 15.02 -41.23 36.44
CA THR A 453 14.43 -40.00 36.98
C THR A 453 14.20 -38.98 35.87
N GLU A 454 13.26 -38.01 36.09
CA GLU A 454 13.07 -36.90 35.14
C GLU A 454 14.37 -36.13 34.85
N LEU A 455 15.18 -35.93 35.89
CA LEU A 455 16.48 -35.25 35.76
C LEU A 455 17.44 -36.00 34.85
N GLU A 456 17.51 -37.31 35.01
CA GLU A 456 18.40 -38.18 34.20
C GLU A 456 17.89 -38.25 32.75
N LEU A 457 16.58 -38.44 32.56
CA LEU A 457 15.96 -38.44 31.26
C LEU A 457 16.26 -37.15 30.49
N LEU A 458 16.02 -35.99 31.12
CA LEU A 458 16.25 -34.67 30.50
C LEU A 458 17.76 -34.44 30.24
N ARG A 459 18.64 -34.82 31.19
CA ARG A 459 20.10 -34.67 31.06
C ARG A 459 20.65 -35.44 29.85
N LEU A 460 20.25 -36.69 29.70
CA LEU A 460 20.73 -37.57 28.62
C LEU A 460 20.16 -37.11 27.26
N ALA A 461 18.88 -36.78 27.21
CA ALA A 461 18.23 -36.27 26.01
C ALA A 461 18.86 -34.94 25.54
N ALA A 462 19.02 -33.97 26.44
CA ALA A 462 19.61 -32.69 26.13
C ALA A 462 21.08 -32.78 25.72
N ALA A 463 21.87 -33.70 26.35
CA ALA A 463 23.25 -33.94 25.95
C ALA A 463 23.32 -34.50 24.53
N ALA A 464 22.43 -35.43 24.15
CA ALA A 464 22.39 -36.03 22.82
C ALA A 464 21.93 -35.01 21.76
N GLU A 465 20.98 -34.12 22.08
CA GLU A 465 20.43 -33.14 21.17
C GLU A 465 21.25 -31.84 21.04
N ARG A 466 22.29 -31.66 21.87
CA ARG A 466 23.12 -30.43 21.85
C ARG A 466 23.78 -30.13 20.50
N GLY A 467 23.98 -31.15 19.67
CA GLY A 467 24.55 -31.00 18.32
C GLY A 467 23.50 -30.85 17.21
N SER A 468 22.22 -30.83 17.56
CA SER A 468 21.10 -30.73 16.60
C SER A 468 20.61 -29.30 16.47
N GLU A 469 20.34 -28.85 15.24
CA GLU A 469 19.73 -27.54 14.94
C GLU A 469 18.22 -27.64 14.85
N HIS A 470 17.62 -28.78 15.19
CA HIS A 470 16.17 -28.97 15.09
C HIS A 470 15.45 -28.21 16.22
N PRO A 471 14.30 -27.52 15.96
CA PRO A 471 13.56 -26.77 16.99
C PRO A 471 13.16 -27.60 18.23
N LEU A 472 12.84 -28.89 18.04
CA LEU A 472 12.56 -29.79 19.17
C LEU A 472 13.79 -30.04 20.03
N ALA A 473 15.00 -30.14 19.45
CA ALA A 473 16.27 -30.29 20.15
C ALA A 473 16.56 -29.04 20.99
N GLU A 474 16.40 -27.86 20.41
CA GLU A 474 16.57 -26.61 21.14
C GLU A 474 15.61 -26.48 22.34
N ALA A 475 14.38 -26.97 22.22
CA ALA A 475 13.40 -26.97 23.31
C ALA A 475 13.92 -27.86 24.48
N ILE A 476 14.46 -29.03 24.18
CA ILE A 476 14.99 -29.94 25.18
C ILE A 476 16.23 -29.35 25.87
N VAL A 477 17.17 -28.80 25.09
CA VAL A 477 18.39 -28.17 25.60
C VAL A 477 18.08 -26.93 26.44
N ARG A 478 17.10 -26.10 26.01
CA ARG A 478 16.63 -24.91 26.71
C ARG A 478 16.02 -25.25 28.06
N LEU A 479 15.19 -26.30 28.14
CA LEU A 479 14.61 -26.74 29.41
C LEU A 479 15.71 -27.22 30.38
N ALA A 480 16.72 -27.98 29.88
CA ALA A 480 17.82 -28.43 30.69
C ALA A 480 18.66 -27.25 31.24
N ALA A 481 18.98 -26.28 30.39
CA ALA A 481 19.68 -25.05 30.79
C ALA A 481 18.88 -24.24 31.83
N GLY A 482 17.55 -24.07 31.63
CA GLY A 482 16.67 -23.41 32.58
C GLY A 482 16.53 -24.07 33.94
N ARG A 483 16.75 -25.39 33.99
CA ARG A 483 16.85 -26.18 35.25
C ARG A 483 18.26 -26.24 35.84
N GLY A 484 19.24 -25.56 35.21
CA GLY A 484 20.65 -25.55 35.68
C GLY A 484 21.35 -26.89 35.56
N ILE A 485 20.94 -27.75 34.62
CA ILE A 485 21.52 -29.11 34.45
C ILE A 485 22.81 -29.00 33.64
N GLU A 486 23.91 -29.44 34.21
CA GLU A 486 25.18 -29.61 33.47
C GLU A 486 25.07 -30.76 32.48
N LEU A 487 25.32 -30.46 31.20
CA LEU A 487 25.26 -31.43 30.12
C LEU A 487 26.63 -32.08 29.88
N PRO A 488 26.72 -33.41 29.98
CA PRO A 488 27.97 -34.13 29.66
C PRO A 488 28.30 -33.99 28.16
N PRO A 489 29.57 -34.14 27.76
CA PRO A 489 29.95 -34.13 26.36
C PRO A 489 29.37 -35.33 25.63
N ALA A 490 28.79 -35.07 24.45
CA ALA A 490 28.31 -36.08 23.53
C ALA A 490 29.36 -36.34 22.45
N THR A 491 29.54 -37.62 22.13
CA THR A 491 30.44 -38.08 21.06
C THR A 491 29.66 -38.96 20.08
N ASN A 492 30.23 -39.24 18.91
CA ASN A 492 29.60 -40.06 17.86
C ASN A 492 28.18 -39.57 17.49
N PHE A 493 28.00 -38.23 17.39
CA PHE A 493 26.73 -37.64 17.02
C PHE A 493 26.36 -38.01 15.59
N LEU A 494 25.14 -38.48 15.40
CA LEU A 494 24.56 -38.80 14.10
C LEU A 494 23.11 -38.29 14.04
N SER A 495 22.80 -37.42 13.09
CA SER A 495 21.43 -36.98 12.82
C SER A 495 20.81 -37.85 11.72
N VAL A 496 19.60 -38.35 11.98
CA VAL A 496 18.78 -39.11 11.01
C VAL A 496 17.64 -38.23 10.55
N ALA A 497 17.66 -37.83 9.28
CA ALA A 497 16.69 -36.94 8.73
C ALA A 497 15.25 -37.46 8.93
N GLY A 498 14.38 -36.63 9.58
CA GLY A 498 12.98 -36.95 9.88
C GLY A 498 12.79 -38.07 10.92
N GLY A 499 13.84 -38.53 11.58
CA GLY A 499 13.81 -39.59 12.59
C GLY A 499 14.21 -39.13 13.98
N GLY A 500 15.34 -38.44 14.10
CA GLY A 500 15.90 -38.01 15.38
C GLY A 500 17.42 -38.02 15.38
N VAL A 501 18.02 -38.12 16.55
CA VAL A 501 19.49 -38.11 16.73
C VAL A 501 19.96 -39.31 17.53
N GLN A 502 21.23 -39.65 17.33
CA GLN A 502 21.94 -40.66 18.09
C GLN A 502 23.26 -40.06 18.55
N ALA A 503 23.65 -40.29 19.79
CA ALA A 503 24.96 -39.90 20.33
C ALA A 503 25.41 -40.84 21.41
N THR A 504 26.71 -40.82 21.77
CA THR A 504 27.28 -41.49 22.95
C THR A 504 27.44 -40.46 24.06
N VAL A 505 26.74 -40.65 25.17
CA VAL A 505 26.75 -39.78 26.35
C VAL A 505 27.09 -40.62 27.57
N ASP A 506 28.12 -40.24 28.34
CA ASP A 506 28.62 -41.00 29.49
C ASP A 506 28.92 -42.50 29.18
N GLY A 507 29.38 -42.79 27.96
CA GLY A 507 29.67 -44.14 27.49
C GLY A 507 28.44 -44.96 27.06
N ARG A 508 27.22 -44.42 27.19
CA ARG A 508 25.94 -45.04 26.78
C ARG A 508 25.51 -44.54 25.41
N ARG A 509 24.98 -45.44 24.60
CA ARG A 509 24.38 -45.07 23.31
C ARG A 509 22.98 -44.51 23.54
N ILE A 510 22.81 -43.23 23.33
CA ILE A 510 21.53 -42.54 23.48
C ILE A 510 20.93 -42.29 22.09
N VAL A 511 19.65 -42.62 21.91
CA VAL A 511 18.85 -42.30 20.73
C VAL A 511 17.67 -41.46 21.20
N VAL A 512 17.48 -40.32 20.56
CA VAL A 512 16.35 -39.40 20.80
C VAL A 512 15.59 -39.21 19.49
N GLY A 513 14.32 -39.57 19.43
CA GLY A 513 13.63 -39.44 18.17
C GLY A 513 12.19 -39.99 18.15
N SER A 514 11.68 -40.14 16.91
CA SER A 514 10.33 -40.62 16.64
C SER A 514 10.23 -42.15 16.82
N GLU A 515 9.04 -42.62 17.10
CA GLU A 515 8.68 -44.05 17.15
C GLU A 515 9.18 -44.84 15.94
N ARG A 516 9.02 -44.24 14.73
CA ARG A 516 9.50 -44.86 13.49
C ARG A 516 10.98 -45.15 13.50
N LEU A 517 11.83 -44.23 13.94
CA LEU A 517 13.27 -44.41 14.02
C LEU A 517 13.61 -45.57 14.94
N LEU A 518 12.91 -45.69 16.07
CA LEU A 518 13.20 -46.72 17.07
C LEU A 518 12.78 -48.11 16.58
N ILE A 519 11.66 -48.23 15.90
CA ILE A 519 11.23 -49.47 15.25
C ILE A 519 12.23 -49.91 14.18
N GLU A 520 12.72 -49.00 13.35
CA GLU A 520 13.75 -49.25 12.34
C GLU A 520 15.08 -49.76 12.99
N GLN A 521 15.36 -49.33 14.22
CA GLN A 521 16.52 -49.79 14.99
C GLN A 521 16.26 -51.05 15.83
N GLY A 522 15.08 -51.65 15.72
CA GLY A 522 14.72 -52.89 16.42
C GLY A 522 14.46 -52.72 17.92
N VAL A 523 14.18 -51.49 18.36
CA VAL A 523 13.80 -51.20 19.75
C VAL A 523 12.32 -51.45 19.94
N SER A 524 11.98 -52.29 20.96
CA SER A 524 10.58 -52.47 21.36
C SER A 524 10.09 -51.19 22.01
N VAL A 525 9.08 -50.59 21.40
CA VAL A 525 8.45 -49.34 21.89
C VAL A 525 7.19 -49.75 22.65
N ASP A 526 7.25 -49.78 23.97
CA ASP A 526 6.06 -49.83 24.81
C ASP A 526 5.31 -48.51 24.64
N GLN A 527 3.96 -48.56 24.64
CA GLN A 527 3.03 -47.46 24.25
C GLN A 527 3.50 -46.07 24.68
N ILE A 528 3.60 -45.18 23.66
CA ILE A 528 3.86 -43.78 23.89
C ILE A 528 2.58 -43.15 24.44
N GLU A 529 2.48 -42.99 25.71
CA GLU A 529 1.42 -42.15 26.31
C GLU A 529 1.90 -40.71 26.36
N VAL A 530 1.55 -39.91 25.33
CA VAL A 530 1.62 -38.45 25.36
C VAL A 530 0.19 -37.90 25.42
N GLU A 531 0.02 -36.79 26.09
CA GLU A 531 -1.29 -36.10 26.13
C GLU A 531 -1.65 -35.58 24.75
N ASP A 532 -2.95 -35.45 24.48
CA ASP A 532 -3.44 -34.86 23.25
C ASP A 532 -2.83 -33.47 23.01
N GLY A 533 -2.40 -33.20 21.79
CA GLY A 533 -1.74 -31.95 21.42
C GLY A 533 -0.21 -31.91 21.58
N GLN A 534 0.42 -32.98 22.08
CA GLN A 534 1.88 -33.06 22.24
C GLN A 534 2.55 -33.93 21.16
N THR A 535 3.73 -33.55 20.75
CA THR A 535 4.62 -34.38 19.94
C THR A 535 5.50 -35.21 20.88
N GLY A 536 5.33 -36.54 20.87
CA GLY A 536 6.10 -37.47 21.67
C GLY A 536 7.50 -37.71 21.06
N VAL A 537 8.54 -37.45 21.85
CA VAL A 537 9.91 -37.76 21.52
C VAL A 537 10.42 -38.80 22.51
N LEU A 538 10.81 -39.98 21.98
CA LEU A 538 11.28 -41.08 22.79
C LEU A 538 12.78 -40.97 23.03
N VAL A 539 13.21 -41.39 24.22
CA VAL A 539 14.61 -41.46 24.61
C VAL A 539 14.95 -42.92 24.96
N VAL A 540 15.95 -43.40 24.27
CA VAL A 540 16.43 -44.78 24.40
C VAL A 540 17.91 -44.74 24.82
N ALA A 541 18.30 -45.55 25.81
CA ALA A 541 19.68 -45.75 26.24
C ALA A 541 20.06 -47.23 26.13
N ASP A 542 21.12 -47.49 25.37
CA ASP A 542 21.63 -48.86 25.14
C ASP A 542 20.57 -49.86 24.63
N GLY A 543 19.63 -49.38 23.80
CA GLY A 543 18.55 -50.18 23.23
C GLY A 543 17.32 -50.36 24.14
N VAL A 544 17.31 -49.72 25.31
CA VAL A 544 16.18 -49.78 26.26
C VAL A 544 15.52 -48.38 26.34
N SER A 545 14.20 -48.33 26.21
CA SER A 545 13.45 -47.06 26.38
C SER A 545 13.53 -46.60 27.82
N ILE A 546 14.01 -45.36 28.05
CA ILE A 546 14.16 -44.76 29.38
C ILE A 546 13.11 -43.67 29.67
N GLY A 547 12.35 -43.26 28.67
CA GLY A 547 11.26 -42.29 28.86
C GLY A 547 10.84 -41.56 27.59
N THR A 548 9.83 -40.72 27.75
CA THR A 548 9.25 -39.91 26.68
C THR A 548 9.22 -38.45 27.10
N LEU A 549 9.52 -37.56 26.15
CA LEU A 549 9.36 -36.12 26.28
C LEU A 549 8.14 -35.70 25.43
N GLY A 550 7.19 -35.02 26.05
CA GLY A 550 6.09 -34.40 25.34
C GLY A 550 6.47 -32.94 25.01
N ILE A 551 6.45 -32.58 23.74
CA ILE A 551 6.80 -31.26 23.26
C ILE A 551 5.56 -30.67 22.58
N ALA A 552 5.22 -29.45 22.94
CA ALA A 552 4.13 -28.70 22.31
C ALA A 552 4.60 -27.30 21.91
N ASP A 553 4.02 -26.80 20.84
CA ASP A 553 4.15 -25.41 20.44
C ASP A 553 2.93 -24.64 20.97
N HIS A 554 3.16 -23.54 21.66
CA HIS A 554 2.11 -22.80 22.34
C HIS A 554 1.26 -21.98 21.37
N VAL A 555 -0.05 -22.12 21.47
CA VAL A 555 -1.00 -21.27 20.76
C VAL A 555 -0.83 -19.82 21.22
N LYS A 556 -0.77 -18.88 20.27
CA LYS A 556 -0.69 -17.46 20.58
C LYS A 556 -1.97 -17.00 21.28
N PRO A 557 -1.88 -16.19 22.35
CA PRO A 557 -3.05 -15.77 23.14
C PRO A 557 -4.17 -15.11 22.32
N GLU A 558 -3.79 -14.41 21.25
CA GLU A 558 -4.71 -13.69 20.35
C GLU A 558 -5.28 -14.56 19.22
N ALA A 559 -4.79 -15.80 19.00
CA ALA A 559 -5.18 -16.62 17.86
C ALA A 559 -6.69 -16.95 17.85
N ALA A 560 -7.24 -17.36 18.99
CA ALA A 560 -8.67 -17.63 19.11
C ALA A 560 -9.55 -16.39 18.83
N GLU A 561 -9.09 -15.20 19.22
CA GLU A 561 -9.80 -13.95 18.92
C GLU A 561 -9.73 -13.63 17.42
N ALA A 562 -8.56 -13.80 16.78
CA ALA A 562 -8.38 -13.59 15.36
C ALA A 562 -9.31 -14.50 14.54
N VAL A 563 -9.38 -15.79 14.87
CA VAL A 563 -10.29 -16.76 14.24
C VAL A 563 -11.75 -16.34 14.40
N ARG A 564 -12.18 -15.96 15.60
CA ARG A 564 -13.55 -15.45 15.85
C ARG A 564 -13.86 -14.23 14.98
N ARG A 565 -12.93 -13.26 14.86
CA ARG A 565 -13.11 -12.07 14.01
C ARG A 565 -13.20 -12.42 12.52
N LEU A 566 -12.44 -13.41 12.05
CA LEU A 566 -12.53 -13.90 10.67
C LEU A 566 -13.90 -14.55 10.42
N HIS A 567 -14.41 -15.39 11.33
CA HIS A 567 -15.76 -15.95 11.24
C HIS A 567 -16.84 -14.87 11.27
N ALA A 568 -16.71 -13.86 12.14
CA ALA A 568 -17.63 -12.71 12.19
C ALA A 568 -17.63 -11.91 10.88
N ALA A 569 -16.51 -11.91 10.15
CA ALA A 569 -16.39 -11.31 8.81
C ALA A 569 -16.96 -12.22 7.69
N SER A 570 -17.62 -13.35 8.04
CA SER A 570 -18.17 -14.36 7.12
C SER A 570 -17.11 -15.00 6.24
N LEU A 571 -15.95 -15.32 6.81
CA LEU A 571 -14.86 -16.01 6.15
C LEU A 571 -14.77 -17.45 6.65
N GLU A 572 -14.48 -18.39 5.76
CA GLU A 572 -14.09 -19.74 6.14
C GLU A 572 -12.64 -19.73 6.61
N VAL A 573 -12.39 -20.32 7.80
CA VAL A 573 -11.04 -20.41 8.36
C VAL A 573 -10.57 -21.85 8.32
N TRP A 574 -9.41 -22.07 7.69
CA TRP A 574 -8.76 -23.36 7.54
C TRP A 574 -7.40 -23.32 8.25
N MET A 575 -6.99 -24.44 8.84
CA MET A 575 -5.65 -24.62 9.37
C MET A 575 -4.86 -25.57 8.48
N LEU A 576 -3.61 -25.23 8.20
CA LEU A 576 -2.67 -26.04 7.40
C LEU A 576 -1.44 -26.38 8.25
N THR A 577 -1.09 -27.67 8.33
CA THR A 577 0.04 -28.13 9.14
C THR A 577 0.64 -29.43 8.64
N GLY A 578 1.93 -29.64 8.91
CA GLY A 578 2.63 -30.92 8.73
C GLY A 578 2.44 -31.89 9.90
N ASP A 579 1.82 -31.46 11.00
CA ASP A 579 1.65 -32.28 12.19
C ASP A 579 0.59 -33.38 11.98
N ARG A 580 0.60 -34.37 12.89
CA ARG A 580 -0.42 -35.42 12.93
C ARG A 580 -1.81 -34.84 13.18
N MET A 581 -2.84 -35.48 12.64
CA MET A 581 -4.22 -35.03 12.74
C MET A 581 -4.66 -34.78 14.19
N ALA A 582 -4.32 -35.66 15.14
CA ALA A 582 -4.71 -35.51 16.54
C ALA A 582 -4.16 -34.22 17.20
N VAL A 583 -2.90 -33.86 16.88
CA VAL A 583 -2.29 -32.58 17.36
C VAL A 583 -3.00 -31.39 16.74
N ALA A 584 -3.27 -31.48 15.45
CA ALA A 584 -3.93 -30.41 14.70
C ALA A 584 -5.39 -30.19 15.18
N GLU A 585 -6.12 -31.26 15.48
CA GLU A 585 -7.48 -31.17 16.03
C GLU A 585 -7.50 -30.54 17.43
N ALA A 586 -6.54 -30.88 18.30
CA ALA A 586 -6.44 -30.27 19.61
C ALA A 586 -6.22 -28.73 19.52
N ILE A 587 -5.29 -28.29 18.68
CA ILE A 587 -5.06 -26.86 18.43
C ILE A 587 -6.26 -26.20 17.75
N GLY A 588 -6.87 -26.88 16.75
CA GLY A 588 -8.08 -26.39 16.08
C GLY A 588 -9.24 -26.14 17.04
N ALA A 589 -9.46 -27.09 17.96
CA ALA A 589 -10.48 -26.94 19.01
C ALA A 589 -10.21 -25.74 19.94
N GLU A 590 -8.94 -25.51 20.33
CA GLU A 590 -8.53 -24.39 21.18
C GLU A 590 -8.79 -23.04 20.50
N VAL A 591 -8.51 -22.92 19.19
CA VAL A 591 -8.69 -21.66 18.47
C VAL A 591 -10.07 -21.51 17.80
N GLY A 592 -10.90 -22.57 17.81
CA GLY A 592 -12.26 -22.56 17.23
C GLY A 592 -12.33 -22.84 15.74
N ILE A 593 -11.43 -23.66 15.20
CA ILE A 593 -11.44 -24.19 13.82
C ILE A 593 -12.04 -25.58 13.83
N ALA A 594 -13.07 -25.82 13.00
CA ALA A 594 -13.77 -27.10 12.93
C ALA A 594 -12.88 -28.22 12.34
N PRO A 595 -13.03 -29.50 12.75
CA PRO A 595 -12.17 -30.59 12.31
C PRO A 595 -12.18 -30.82 10.79
N ASP A 596 -13.30 -30.58 10.11
CA ASP A 596 -13.45 -30.68 8.65
C ASP A 596 -12.70 -29.57 7.88
N ARG A 597 -12.15 -28.60 8.59
CA ARG A 597 -11.34 -27.48 8.06
C ARG A 597 -9.88 -27.55 8.46
N ILE A 598 -9.41 -28.71 8.88
CA ILE A 598 -8.02 -28.97 9.24
C ILE A 598 -7.36 -29.78 8.13
N LEU A 599 -6.26 -29.25 7.59
CA LEU A 599 -5.41 -29.90 6.60
C LEU A 599 -4.12 -30.30 7.31
N ALA A 600 -4.12 -31.49 7.89
CA ALA A 600 -2.97 -32.05 8.64
C ALA A 600 -2.11 -32.97 7.77
N GLU A 601 -0.92 -33.30 8.25
CA GLU A 601 0.04 -34.22 7.62
C GLU A 601 0.48 -33.77 6.21
N VAL A 602 0.42 -32.46 5.93
CA VAL A 602 0.76 -31.86 4.64
C VAL A 602 2.25 -31.52 4.60
N ARG A 603 2.96 -32.10 3.64
CA ARG A 603 4.38 -31.79 3.44
C ARG A 603 4.58 -30.38 2.87
N PRO A 604 5.75 -29.74 3.08
CA PRO A 604 6.01 -28.39 2.60
C PRO A 604 5.77 -28.21 1.08
N ASP A 605 6.16 -29.21 0.28
CA ASP A 605 6.00 -29.23 -1.17
C ASP A 605 4.52 -29.39 -1.61
N GLU A 606 3.66 -29.90 -0.73
CA GLU A 606 2.23 -30.12 -1.00
C GLU A 606 1.34 -28.95 -0.55
N LYS A 607 1.85 -27.99 0.24
CA LYS A 607 1.04 -26.87 0.76
C LYS A 607 0.39 -26.06 -0.36
N SER A 608 1.11 -25.77 -1.45
CA SER A 608 0.58 -25.05 -2.60
C SER A 608 -0.54 -25.82 -3.32
N ALA A 609 -0.47 -27.16 -3.37
CA ALA A 609 -1.51 -28.00 -3.95
C ALA A 609 -2.81 -27.93 -3.13
N LYS A 610 -2.73 -27.82 -1.79
CA LYS A 610 -3.91 -27.65 -0.92
C LYS A 610 -4.58 -26.31 -1.11
N VAL A 611 -3.84 -25.23 -1.31
CA VAL A 611 -4.38 -23.93 -1.70
C VAL A 611 -5.15 -24.05 -3.03
N LYS A 612 -4.51 -24.66 -4.04
CA LYS A 612 -5.11 -24.87 -5.36
C LYS A 612 -6.37 -25.73 -5.32
N GLU A 613 -6.44 -26.70 -4.42
CA GLU A 613 -7.63 -27.54 -4.23
C GLU A 613 -8.84 -26.70 -3.76
N LEU A 614 -8.65 -25.80 -2.79
CA LEU A 614 -9.69 -24.89 -2.32
C LEU A 614 -10.11 -23.87 -3.39
N GLN A 615 -9.15 -23.34 -4.15
CA GLN A 615 -9.43 -22.45 -5.29
C GLN A 615 -10.26 -23.18 -6.37
N ALA A 616 -9.98 -24.45 -6.64
CA ALA A 616 -10.75 -25.26 -7.60
C ALA A 616 -12.20 -25.49 -7.15
N ARG A 617 -12.50 -25.42 -5.86
CA ARG A 617 -13.86 -25.43 -5.30
C ARG A 617 -14.59 -24.11 -5.39
N GLY A 618 -13.94 -23.07 -5.98
CA GLY A 618 -14.51 -21.73 -6.16
C GLY A 618 -14.23 -20.76 -4.99
N ALA A 619 -13.41 -21.13 -4.02
CA ALA A 619 -13.00 -20.24 -2.96
C ALA A 619 -11.97 -19.22 -3.47
N VAL A 620 -12.06 -17.98 -3.00
CA VAL A 620 -11.01 -16.97 -3.12
C VAL A 620 -10.18 -17.03 -1.84
N VAL A 621 -8.96 -17.51 -1.95
CA VAL A 621 -8.16 -17.97 -0.82
C VAL A 621 -7.10 -16.95 -0.42
N ALA A 622 -7.08 -16.55 0.87
CA ALA A 622 -5.91 -15.94 1.48
C ALA A 622 -5.08 -17.01 2.19
N MET A 623 -3.78 -17.04 1.94
CA MET A 623 -2.82 -17.85 2.70
C MET A 623 -2.06 -16.95 3.67
N VAL A 624 -1.98 -17.37 4.93
CA VAL A 624 -1.28 -16.64 6.00
C VAL A 624 -0.20 -17.54 6.57
N GLY A 625 1.04 -17.07 6.56
CA GLY A 625 2.20 -17.84 7.03
C GLY A 625 3.38 -16.96 7.42
N ASP A 626 4.43 -17.56 8.00
CA ASP A 626 5.68 -16.89 8.39
C ASP A 626 6.72 -16.80 7.25
N GLY A 627 6.53 -17.57 6.21
CA GLY A 627 7.06 -17.38 4.88
C GLY A 627 8.26 -18.18 4.42
N ILE A 628 9.05 -18.82 5.23
CA ILE A 628 10.22 -19.58 4.72
C ILE A 628 9.74 -20.85 4.01
N ASN A 629 8.85 -21.59 4.66
CA ASN A 629 8.31 -22.86 4.14
C ASN A 629 7.01 -22.66 3.35
N ASP A 630 6.38 -21.50 3.48
CA ASP A 630 5.06 -21.20 2.94
C ASP A 630 5.11 -20.38 1.64
N ALA A 631 6.28 -19.89 1.22
CA ALA A 631 6.43 -19.04 0.04
C ALA A 631 5.74 -19.60 -1.23
N PRO A 632 5.80 -20.91 -1.56
CA PRO A 632 5.06 -21.46 -2.69
C PRO A 632 3.54 -21.43 -2.49
N ALA A 633 3.04 -21.58 -1.26
CA ALA A 633 1.62 -21.54 -0.94
C ALA A 633 1.10 -20.10 -0.91
N LEU A 634 1.89 -19.15 -0.37
CA LEU A 634 1.62 -17.71 -0.42
C LEU A 634 1.50 -17.23 -1.87
N ALA A 635 2.46 -17.58 -2.72
CA ALA A 635 2.46 -17.22 -4.13
C ALA A 635 1.31 -17.87 -4.95
N GLN A 636 0.86 -19.08 -4.55
CA GLN A 636 -0.27 -19.77 -5.20
C GLN A 636 -1.61 -19.17 -4.82
N SER A 637 -1.74 -18.61 -3.61
CA SER A 637 -3.00 -18.06 -3.11
C SER A 637 -3.46 -16.84 -3.90
N ASP A 638 -4.75 -16.49 -3.77
CA ASP A 638 -5.28 -15.25 -4.35
C ASP A 638 -4.77 -14.02 -3.60
N LEU A 639 -4.37 -14.21 -2.33
CA LEU A 639 -3.76 -13.20 -1.49
C LEU A 639 -2.79 -13.85 -0.51
N GLY A 640 -1.50 -13.65 -0.68
CA GLY A 640 -0.47 -14.02 0.28
C GLY A 640 -0.34 -12.99 1.38
N VAL A 641 -0.37 -13.44 2.64
CA VAL A 641 -0.20 -12.59 3.83
C VAL A 641 0.94 -13.14 4.66
N ALA A 642 2.05 -12.42 4.75
CA ALA A 642 3.17 -12.76 5.61
C ALA A 642 3.00 -12.16 7.00
N ILE A 643 3.30 -12.92 8.06
CA ILE A 643 3.31 -12.46 9.46
C ILE A 643 4.75 -12.36 9.95
N GLY A 644 5.04 -11.29 10.69
CA GLY A 644 6.33 -11.03 11.29
C GLY A 644 7.30 -10.31 10.36
N THR A 645 8.44 -9.93 10.91
CA THR A 645 9.59 -9.40 10.15
C THR A 645 10.38 -10.54 9.48
N GLY A 646 9.65 -11.60 9.08
CA GLY A 646 10.16 -12.87 8.58
C GLY A 646 11.14 -12.75 7.42
N ALA A 647 11.67 -13.88 6.99
CA ALA A 647 12.68 -13.95 5.93
C ALA A 647 12.26 -13.12 4.70
N ASP A 648 13.24 -12.44 4.09
CA ASP A 648 13.04 -11.58 2.92
C ASP A 648 12.23 -12.28 1.80
N VAL A 649 12.34 -13.62 1.70
CA VAL A 649 11.61 -14.47 0.74
C VAL A 649 10.08 -14.46 0.97
N ALA A 650 9.62 -14.37 2.22
CA ALA A 650 8.19 -14.32 2.52
C ALA A 650 7.57 -12.97 2.17
N VAL A 651 8.31 -11.92 2.49
CA VAL A 651 7.92 -10.55 2.13
C VAL A 651 7.83 -10.41 0.61
N GLU A 652 8.76 -11.04 -0.14
CA GLU A 652 8.71 -11.03 -1.62
C GLU A 652 7.54 -11.84 -2.20
N ALA A 653 7.15 -12.93 -1.54
CA ALA A 653 6.06 -13.81 -2.00
C ALA A 653 4.67 -13.35 -1.58
N SER A 654 4.54 -12.32 -0.73
CA SER A 654 3.27 -11.85 -0.19
C SER A 654 2.82 -10.50 -0.76
N GLU A 655 1.51 -10.32 -0.89
CA GLU A 655 0.87 -9.06 -1.25
C GLU A 655 0.59 -8.17 -0.04
N ILE A 656 0.45 -8.76 1.15
CA ILE A 656 0.30 -8.05 2.43
C ILE A 656 1.33 -8.60 3.40
N THR A 657 2.06 -7.71 4.07
CA THR A 657 2.98 -8.05 5.14
C THR A 657 2.50 -7.41 6.44
N LEU A 658 2.39 -8.21 7.50
CA LEU A 658 2.02 -7.75 8.83
C LEU A 658 3.28 -7.59 9.67
N VAL A 659 3.54 -6.37 10.14
CA VAL A 659 4.66 -6.06 11.02
C VAL A 659 4.28 -6.52 12.44
N GLY A 660 5.11 -7.35 13.03
CA GLY A 660 4.77 -8.02 14.29
C GLY A 660 4.11 -9.38 14.07
N ASP A 661 3.82 -10.07 15.15
CA ASP A 661 3.32 -11.44 15.15
C ASP A 661 1.87 -11.60 15.64
N ASP A 662 1.16 -10.47 15.85
CA ASP A 662 -0.25 -10.45 16.27
C ASP A 662 -1.18 -10.89 15.13
N LEU A 663 -1.78 -12.07 15.30
CA LEU A 663 -2.69 -12.65 14.32
C LEU A 663 -3.97 -11.81 14.09
N ARG A 664 -4.34 -10.93 15.03
CA ARG A 664 -5.49 -10.01 14.90
C ARG A 664 -5.29 -8.99 13.77
N ALA A 665 -4.06 -8.79 13.30
CA ALA A 665 -3.77 -7.95 12.14
C ALA A 665 -4.35 -8.52 10.84
N VAL A 666 -4.56 -9.85 10.71
CA VAL A 666 -5.15 -10.48 9.52
C VAL A 666 -6.60 -10.02 9.29
N PRO A 667 -7.54 -10.21 10.24
CA PRO A 667 -8.89 -9.68 10.07
C PRO A 667 -8.92 -8.16 9.95
N ALA A 668 -7.99 -7.43 10.58
CA ALA A 668 -7.87 -5.99 10.45
C ALA A 668 -7.48 -5.56 9.02
N ALA A 669 -6.55 -6.27 8.36
CA ALA A 669 -6.14 -6.04 6.98
C ALA A 669 -7.31 -6.24 6.00
N ILE A 670 -8.08 -7.31 6.18
CA ILE A 670 -9.27 -7.58 5.34
C ILE A 670 -10.36 -6.51 5.56
N GLN A 671 -10.60 -6.09 6.81
CA GLN A 671 -11.56 -5.01 7.12
C GLN A 671 -11.13 -3.68 6.51
N LEU A 672 -9.84 -3.32 6.61
CA LEU A 672 -9.28 -2.11 6.00
C LEU A 672 -9.45 -2.13 4.49
N SER A 673 -9.17 -3.26 3.84
CA SER A 673 -9.35 -3.44 2.40
C SER A 673 -10.81 -3.27 1.99
N ARG A 674 -11.75 -3.90 2.71
CA ARG A 674 -13.21 -3.74 2.50
C ARG A 674 -13.67 -2.29 2.68
N ALA A 675 -13.15 -1.59 3.69
CA ALA A 675 -13.46 -0.18 3.94
C ALA A 675 -12.92 0.71 2.81
N THR A 676 -11.68 0.47 2.36
CA THR A 676 -11.04 1.21 1.26
C THR A 676 -11.83 1.02 -0.04
N MET A 677 -12.16 -0.21 -0.38
CA MET A 677 -12.92 -0.51 -1.60
C MET A 677 -14.36 0.02 -1.56
N ARG A 678 -15.00 0.02 -0.40
CA ARG A 678 -16.31 0.68 -0.21
C ARG A 678 -16.20 2.17 -0.46
N THR A 679 -15.17 2.82 0.06
CA THR A 679 -14.90 4.24 -0.17
C THR A 679 -14.66 4.54 -1.64
N ILE A 680 -13.89 3.71 -2.36
CA ILE A 680 -13.68 3.84 -3.81
C ILE A 680 -15.01 3.76 -4.56
N ARG A 681 -15.87 2.77 -4.26
CA ARG A 681 -17.18 2.62 -4.90
C ARG A 681 -18.08 3.84 -4.64
N GLN A 682 -18.08 4.35 -3.41
CA GLN A 682 -18.82 5.57 -3.07
C GLN A 682 -18.30 6.79 -3.85
N ASN A 683 -16.98 6.95 -3.90
CA ASN A 683 -16.36 8.04 -4.65
C ASN A 683 -16.71 7.98 -6.14
N LEU A 684 -16.68 6.81 -6.74
CA LEU A 684 -17.05 6.60 -8.13
C LEU A 684 -18.53 6.86 -8.35
N ALA A 685 -19.41 6.39 -7.46
CA ALA A 685 -20.85 6.66 -7.54
C ALA A 685 -21.14 8.17 -7.49
N TRP A 686 -20.47 8.92 -6.61
CA TRP A 686 -20.58 10.37 -6.57
C TRP A 686 -20.04 11.01 -7.86
N ALA A 687 -18.83 10.67 -8.29
CA ALA A 687 -18.18 11.26 -9.46
C ALA A 687 -18.98 11.04 -10.75
N PHE A 688 -19.55 9.85 -10.95
CA PHE A 688 -20.42 9.56 -12.08
C PHE A 688 -21.82 10.17 -11.92
N GLY A 689 -22.38 10.11 -10.71
CA GLY A 689 -23.73 10.56 -10.42
C GLY A 689 -23.93 12.06 -10.68
N TYR A 690 -22.96 12.89 -10.26
CA TYR A 690 -23.00 14.33 -10.55
C TYR A 690 -23.05 14.61 -12.05
N ASN A 691 -22.18 13.95 -12.82
CA ASN A 691 -22.12 14.16 -14.26
C ASN A 691 -23.40 13.67 -14.96
N LEU A 692 -23.86 12.45 -14.62
CA LEU A 692 -25.05 11.85 -15.23
C LEU A 692 -26.34 12.68 -15.01
N LEU A 693 -26.47 13.26 -13.79
CA LEU A 693 -27.63 14.07 -13.44
C LEU A 693 -27.56 15.49 -14.00
N LEU A 694 -26.38 16.11 -14.01
CA LEU A 694 -26.25 17.52 -14.34
C LEU A 694 -25.98 17.78 -15.81
N ILE A 695 -25.51 16.82 -16.61
CA ILE A 695 -25.36 16.99 -18.08
C ILE A 695 -26.71 17.27 -18.75
N PRO A 696 -27.82 16.51 -18.53
CA PRO A 696 -29.12 16.83 -19.06
C PRO A 696 -29.65 18.22 -18.60
N VAL A 697 -29.40 18.56 -17.33
CA VAL A 697 -29.79 19.88 -16.79
C VAL A 697 -29.01 20.99 -17.50
N ALA A 698 -27.73 20.85 -17.73
CA ALA A 698 -26.87 21.77 -18.46
C ALA A 698 -27.29 21.89 -19.94
N ALA A 699 -27.70 20.78 -20.55
CA ALA A 699 -28.25 20.77 -21.91
C ALA A 699 -29.61 21.43 -22.01
N GLY A 700 -30.27 21.79 -20.88
CA GLY A 700 -31.51 22.55 -20.85
C GLY A 700 -32.80 21.72 -20.76
N VAL A 701 -32.71 20.43 -20.33
CA VAL A 701 -33.89 19.56 -20.17
C VAL A 701 -34.94 20.15 -19.22
N LEU A 702 -34.52 20.94 -18.22
CA LEU A 702 -35.42 21.58 -17.27
C LEU A 702 -35.99 22.94 -17.78
N PHE A 703 -35.47 23.49 -18.86
CA PHE A 703 -35.87 24.78 -19.38
C PHE A 703 -37.39 24.91 -19.67
N PRO A 704 -38.05 23.90 -20.26
CA PRO A 704 -39.49 23.99 -20.51
C PRO A 704 -40.36 24.16 -19.24
N LEU A 705 -39.82 23.69 -18.08
CA LEU A 705 -40.52 23.76 -16.79
C LEU A 705 -40.15 25.02 -16.00
N THR A 706 -38.90 25.47 -16.09
CA THR A 706 -38.33 26.50 -15.21
C THR A 706 -38.05 27.81 -15.93
N GLY A 707 -37.96 27.81 -17.26
CA GLY A 707 -37.47 28.95 -18.05
C GLY A 707 -36.00 29.28 -17.83
N TRP A 708 -35.24 28.40 -17.16
CA TRP A 708 -33.87 28.67 -16.71
C TRP A 708 -32.85 27.66 -17.31
N LEU A 709 -31.73 28.19 -17.77
CA LEU A 709 -30.56 27.42 -18.21
C LEU A 709 -29.47 27.44 -17.12
N LEU A 710 -28.82 26.33 -16.92
CA LEU A 710 -27.70 26.23 -15.97
C LEU A 710 -26.55 27.13 -16.45
N SER A 711 -26.15 28.10 -15.62
CA SER A 711 -25.02 28.94 -15.97
C SER A 711 -23.71 28.16 -15.91
N PRO A 712 -22.75 28.39 -16.83
CA PRO A 712 -21.46 27.75 -16.83
C PRO A 712 -20.66 27.95 -15.52
N ALA A 713 -20.83 29.07 -14.83
CA ALA A 713 -20.21 29.37 -13.55
C ALA A 713 -20.74 28.42 -12.43
N LEU A 714 -22.06 28.18 -12.38
CA LEU A 714 -22.67 27.23 -11.45
C LEU A 714 -22.20 25.78 -11.76
N ALA A 715 -22.10 25.45 -13.06
CA ALA A 715 -21.54 24.17 -13.49
C ALA A 715 -20.10 23.96 -12.96
N ALA A 716 -19.23 24.96 -13.07
CA ALA A 716 -17.88 24.94 -12.55
C ALA A 716 -17.84 24.81 -11.01
N GLY A 717 -18.71 25.49 -10.29
CA GLY A 717 -18.89 25.38 -8.84
C GLY A 717 -19.29 23.97 -8.41
N ALA A 718 -20.26 23.36 -9.09
CA ALA A 718 -20.71 21.99 -8.84
C ALA A 718 -19.57 20.97 -9.03
N MET A 719 -18.75 21.15 -10.08
CA MET A 719 -17.59 20.29 -10.34
C MET A 719 -16.50 20.41 -9.27
N ALA A 720 -16.21 21.63 -8.81
CA ALA A 720 -15.28 21.83 -7.71
C ALA A 720 -15.77 21.12 -6.44
N LEU A 721 -17.07 21.21 -6.14
CA LEU A 721 -17.71 20.57 -5.00
C LEU A 721 -17.64 19.03 -5.08
N SER A 722 -17.83 18.46 -6.28
CA SER A 722 -17.70 17.03 -6.54
C SER A 722 -16.30 16.51 -6.17
N SER A 723 -15.24 17.21 -6.57
CA SER A 723 -13.85 16.86 -6.21
C SER A 723 -13.62 16.93 -4.70
N VAL A 724 -14.13 17.96 -4.03
CA VAL A 724 -14.04 18.10 -2.56
C VAL A 724 -14.75 16.94 -1.85
N SER A 725 -15.92 16.52 -2.34
CA SER A 725 -16.70 15.42 -1.76
C SER A 725 -15.93 14.11 -1.81
N VAL A 726 -15.35 13.77 -2.96
CA VAL A 726 -14.54 12.56 -3.16
C VAL A 726 -13.31 12.52 -2.23
N VAL A 727 -12.60 13.64 -2.15
CA VAL A 727 -11.42 13.75 -1.28
C VAL A 727 -11.80 13.62 0.20
N THR A 728 -12.82 14.36 0.62
CA THR A 728 -13.30 14.34 2.02
C THR A 728 -13.75 12.93 2.42
N ASN A 729 -14.45 12.22 1.53
CA ASN A 729 -14.84 10.84 1.77
C ASN A 729 -13.62 9.91 1.90
N SER A 730 -12.60 10.08 1.04
CA SER A 730 -11.35 9.31 1.15
C SER A 730 -10.61 9.58 2.46
N LEU A 731 -10.55 10.83 2.93
CA LEU A 731 -9.90 11.19 4.18
C LEU A 731 -10.60 10.61 5.42
N ARG A 732 -11.86 10.16 5.33
CA ARG A 732 -12.54 9.44 6.43
C ARG A 732 -11.83 8.13 6.79
N LEU A 733 -11.12 7.50 5.84
CA LEU A 733 -10.33 6.29 6.09
C LEU A 733 -9.23 6.50 7.15
N ARG A 734 -8.76 7.72 7.37
CA ARG A 734 -7.82 8.04 8.47
C ARG A 734 -8.37 7.70 9.85
N ARG A 735 -9.70 7.72 10.00
CA ARG A 735 -10.39 7.39 11.25
C ARG A 735 -10.75 5.91 11.37
N PHE A 736 -10.31 5.10 10.40
CA PHE A 736 -10.53 3.66 10.46
C PHE A 736 -9.87 3.08 11.70
N ARG A 737 -10.65 2.29 12.44
CA ARG A 737 -10.18 1.44 13.54
C ARG A 737 -10.66 0.03 13.23
N ALA A 738 -9.76 -0.95 13.28
CA ALA A 738 -10.15 -2.34 13.22
C ALA A 738 -10.94 -2.68 14.51
N SER A 739 -12.13 -3.24 14.34
CA SER A 739 -13.01 -3.65 15.44
C SER A 739 -12.78 -5.11 15.80
#